data_a659f3ce3d98c07e6ce1410c54c78648
#
_entry.id   a659f3ce3d98c07e6ce1410c54c78648
#
_cell.length_a   1.000
_cell.length_b   1.000
_cell.length_c   1.000
_cell.angle_alpha   90.00
_cell.angle_beta   90.00
_cell.angle_gamma   90.00
#
_symmetry.space_group_name_H-M   'P 1'
#
loop_
_entity.id
_entity.type
_entity.pdbx_description
1 polymer ?
#
loop_
_entity_poly.entity_id
_entity_poly.type
_entity_poly.pdbx_seq_one_letter_code
_entity_poly.pdbx_strand_id
1 'polypeptide(L)'
;MFGRLTWDAIPFNQPIPLITSLVVLLVIAAVAVWITRNHWWRYLWDEYITSTDHKRIGIMYIVMGLVMLVRGFADAIMMRAQQSLAIGASQGYLPPEHYNQIFSAHGTIMIFFVAMPLVIGFMNFVVPLQLGVRDVAFPTLNNVSFWLAASGALLVNLSLFIGEFARTGWLGFPPLSEKAFSPGVGVDYYLVALQVSGVGTVLTGVNFVTTILKIRAPGMSYLRMPVFCWTALASNLLIIAAFPVLTVVLAELMLDRYLGFHFFTNDGGGNSMLYMNLIWVWGHPEVYILVLPAFGIYSEVVSTFSGKPLFGYRSMVFATLAICIISFMVWLHHFFTMGAGADVNAIFGIASMIIGVPTGVKIYNWLFTMYGGRVRFNVPVYYLIGFMLTFVVGGLTGVLLAIPPVDFVVHNSLFLVAHFHQVIIGGVVFALMAGYTYWFPKAFGFTLDERLGKAVFWCWFIGFHLAFMPLYVLGFWGATRRMQHIPDPTWAPWLNVAFVGAAIIGLGIVLTVVQLIYSIRTRDQRRDVTGDPWDGRTLEWLTLSPPPHYNFAVLPDVHGEEAYWTRKQTAIKEEKLIKEPNYQPIEMPVNTPTGIIVAFFASLCGFAVIWYIWWLAILGLIGAFAIFVWYAWRDEHEHIIPLEEVRENARERRRIRMEHLHSLSQSA
;
A
#
# COMPACT_ATOMS: atom_id res chain seq x y z
N MET A 1 11.54 -33.64 16.60
CA MET A 1 11.51 -33.60 15.13
C MET A 1 10.68 -32.41 14.64
N PHE A 2 9.46 -32.17 15.22
CA PHE A 2 8.56 -31.09 14.81
C PHE A 2 8.61 -29.84 15.70
N GLY A 3 9.68 -29.63 16.46
CA GLY A 3 9.87 -28.46 17.32
C GLY A 3 8.76 -28.34 18.38
N ARG A 4 8.08 -27.19 18.39
CA ARG A 4 6.93 -26.92 19.28
C ARG A 4 5.57 -27.21 18.62
N LEU A 5 5.53 -27.71 17.40
CA LEU A 5 4.30 -27.99 16.67
C LEU A 5 3.64 -29.26 17.22
N THR A 6 2.45 -29.11 17.79
CA THR A 6 1.59 -30.18 18.34
C THR A 6 0.18 -30.04 17.77
N TRP A 7 -0.66 -31.03 17.94
CA TRP A 7 -2.06 -30.99 17.52
C TRP A 7 -2.86 -29.87 18.21
N ASP A 8 -2.46 -29.49 19.43
CA ASP A 8 -3.09 -28.39 20.18
C ASP A 8 -2.86 -27.01 19.55
N ALA A 9 -1.92 -26.91 18.60
CA ALA A 9 -1.73 -25.70 17.81
C ALA A 9 -2.92 -25.38 16.88
N ILE A 10 -3.77 -26.36 16.57
CA ILE A 10 -4.99 -26.13 15.79
C ILE A 10 -6.09 -25.68 16.74
N PRO A 11 -6.73 -24.52 16.55
CA PRO A 11 -7.65 -23.91 17.50
C PRO A 11 -9.05 -24.58 17.53
N PHE A 12 -9.13 -25.90 17.65
CA PHE A 12 -10.40 -26.65 17.65
C PHE A 12 -11.36 -26.20 18.76
N ASN A 13 -10.82 -25.77 19.90
CA ASN A 13 -11.62 -25.37 21.06
C ASN A 13 -11.96 -23.87 21.08
N GLN A 14 -11.59 -23.13 20.03
CA GLN A 14 -11.86 -21.70 19.91
C GLN A 14 -12.84 -21.45 18.75
N PRO A 15 -14.14 -21.22 19.01
CA PRO A 15 -15.17 -21.21 17.95
C PRO A 15 -14.94 -20.12 16.92
N ILE A 16 -14.49 -18.90 17.30
CA ILE A 16 -14.30 -17.78 16.37
C ILE A 16 -13.14 -18.06 15.40
N PRO A 17 -11.90 -18.37 15.84
CA PRO A 17 -10.82 -18.76 14.92
C PRO A 17 -11.17 -19.97 14.06
N LEU A 18 -11.82 -20.98 14.63
CA LEU A 18 -12.21 -22.18 13.88
C LEU A 18 -13.19 -21.86 12.73
N ILE A 19 -14.26 -21.10 13.03
CA ILE A 19 -15.24 -20.70 12.02
C ILE A 19 -14.59 -19.82 10.95
N THR A 20 -13.75 -18.87 11.36
CA THR A 20 -13.01 -17.99 10.43
C THR A 20 -12.11 -18.82 9.52
N SER A 21 -11.37 -19.77 10.07
CA SER A 21 -10.50 -20.68 9.32
C SER A 21 -11.28 -21.49 8.29
N LEU A 22 -12.42 -22.07 8.70
CA LEU A 22 -13.29 -22.83 7.79
C LEU A 22 -13.84 -21.96 6.66
N VAL A 23 -14.30 -20.74 6.96
CA VAL A 23 -14.78 -19.80 5.94
C VAL A 23 -13.66 -19.46 4.95
N VAL A 24 -12.46 -19.15 5.41
CA VAL A 24 -11.32 -18.85 4.54
C VAL A 24 -10.96 -20.04 3.66
N LEU A 25 -10.92 -21.27 4.21
CA LEU A 25 -10.66 -22.48 3.44
C LEU A 25 -11.74 -22.74 2.38
N LEU A 26 -13.02 -22.52 2.71
CA LEU A 26 -14.12 -22.63 1.76
C LEU A 26 -14.00 -21.62 0.62
N VAL A 27 -13.63 -20.37 0.93
CA VAL A 27 -13.40 -19.33 -0.10
C VAL A 27 -12.23 -19.72 -1.01
N ILE A 28 -11.10 -20.16 -0.43
CA ILE A 28 -9.94 -20.62 -1.21
C ILE A 28 -10.34 -21.81 -2.11
N ALA A 29 -11.05 -22.80 -1.57
CA ALA A 29 -11.52 -23.95 -2.33
C ALA A 29 -12.47 -23.52 -3.47
N ALA A 30 -13.42 -22.62 -3.19
CA ALA A 30 -14.35 -22.11 -4.20
C ALA A 30 -13.62 -21.37 -5.34
N VAL A 31 -12.64 -20.54 -5.02
CA VAL A 31 -11.79 -19.84 -6.00
C VAL A 31 -10.97 -20.86 -6.82
N ALA A 32 -10.34 -21.84 -6.18
CA ALA A 32 -9.57 -22.88 -6.86
C ALA A 32 -10.45 -23.71 -7.83
N VAL A 33 -11.63 -24.10 -7.39
CA VAL A 33 -12.61 -24.81 -8.25
C VAL A 33 -13.04 -23.93 -9.43
N TRP A 34 -13.27 -22.64 -9.19
CA TRP A 34 -13.64 -21.69 -10.25
C TRP A 34 -12.53 -21.51 -11.28
N ILE A 35 -11.28 -21.35 -10.86
CA ILE A 35 -10.09 -21.26 -11.73
C ILE A 35 -9.95 -22.56 -12.55
N THR A 36 -10.11 -23.73 -11.90
CA THR A 36 -10.00 -25.04 -12.55
C THR A 36 -11.08 -25.22 -13.62
N ARG A 37 -12.34 -24.88 -13.31
CA ARG A 37 -13.46 -24.98 -14.25
C ARG A 37 -13.31 -24.08 -15.48
N ASN A 38 -12.64 -22.92 -15.32
CA ASN A 38 -12.39 -21.98 -16.41
C ASN A 38 -11.04 -22.22 -17.11
N HIS A 39 -10.28 -23.26 -16.74
CA HIS A 39 -8.97 -23.60 -17.31
C HIS A 39 -7.94 -22.45 -17.21
N TRP A 40 -7.99 -21.63 -16.16
CA TRP A 40 -7.15 -20.44 -16.04
C TRP A 40 -5.79 -20.67 -15.39
N TRP A 41 -5.46 -21.90 -14.91
CA TRP A 41 -4.20 -22.17 -14.24
C TRP A 41 -2.98 -21.84 -15.10
N ARG A 42 -3.00 -22.24 -16.39
CA ARG A 42 -1.89 -21.93 -17.30
C ARG A 42 -1.76 -20.44 -17.55
N TYR A 43 -2.88 -19.73 -17.79
CA TYR A 43 -2.91 -18.29 -17.97
C TYR A 43 -2.36 -17.55 -16.75
N LEU A 44 -2.77 -17.94 -15.52
CA LEU A 44 -2.25 -17.35 -14.29
C LEU A 44 -0.77 -17.64 -14.08
N TRP A 45 -0.32 -18.84 -14.45
CA TRP A 45 1.09 -19.18 -14.36
C TRP A 45 1.94 -18.35 -15.32
N ASP A 46 1.59 -18.30 -16.60
CA ASP A 46 2.38 -17.66 -17.64
C ASP A 46 2.31 -16.11 -17.54
N GLU A 47 1.12 -15.55 -17.22
CA GLU A 47 0.91 -14.10 -17.27
C GLU A 47 1.12 -13.38 -15.93
N TYR A 48 1.05 -14.08 -14.80
CA TYR A 48 1.12 -13.46 -13.47
C TYR A 48 2.17 -14.12 -12.56
N ILE A 49 2.04 -15.42 -12.28
CA ILE A 49 2.86 -16.08 -11.24
C ILE A 49 4.36 -15.99 -11.57
N THR A 50 4.72 -16.21 -12.82
CA THR A 50 6.12 -16.16 -13.29
C THR A 50 6.50 -14.85 -13.96
N SER A 51 5.56 -13.90 -14.06
CA SER A 51 5.74 -12.65 -14.81
C SER A 51 6.85 -11.78 -14.27
N THR A 52 7.63 -11.21 -15.19
CA THR A 52 8.60 -10.15 -14.92
C THR A 52 8.07 -8.77 -15.31
N ASP A 53 6.90 -8.69 -15.99
CA ASP A 53 6.26 -7.43 -16.38
C ASP A 53 5.84 -6.61 -15.14
N HIS A 54 6.39 -5.43 -14.99
CA HIS A 54 6.10 -4.54 -13.88
C HIS A 54 4.60 -4.25 -13.70
N LYS A 55 3.82 -4.23 -14.79
CA LYS A 55 2.37 -3.98 -14.75
C LYS A 55 1.62 -5.15 -14.13
N ARG A 56 1.98 -6.38 -14.50
CA ARG A 56 1.40 -7.61 -13.95
C ARG A 56 1.73 -7.75 -12.46
N ILE A 57 2.99 -7.49 -12.11
CA ILE A 57 3.45 -7.47 -10.71
C ILE A 57 2.71 -6.39 -9.92
N GLY A 58 2.54 -5.19 -10.49
CA GLY A 58 1.74 -4.13 -9.87
C GLY A 58 0.29 -4.54 -9.59
N ILE A 59 -0.36 -5.22 -10.54
CA ILE A 59 -1.71 -5.77 -10.36
C ILE A 59 -1.71 -6.83 -9.24
N MET A 60 -0.72 -7.72 -9.20
CA MET A 60 -0.63 -8.73 -8.13
C MET A 60 -0.50 -8.08 -6.74
N TYR A 61 0.31 -7.04 -6.58
CA TYR A 61 0.39 -6.25 -5.34
C TYR A 61 -0.95 -5.63 -4.96
N ILE A 62 -1.67 -5.03 -5.93
CA ILE A 62 -2.99 -4.42 -5.70
C ILE A 62 -4.00 -5.48 -5.28
N VAL A 63 -4.06 -6.63 -5.96
CA VAL A 63 -4.96 -7.73 -5.62
C VAL A 63 -4.67 -8.26 -4.21
N MET A 64 -3.39 -8.50 -3.88
CA MET A 64 -2.98 -8.92 -2.53
C MET A 64 -3.42 -7.89 -1.48
N GLY A 65 -3.16 -6.60 -1.71
CA GLY A 65 -3.57 -5.53 -0.80
C GLY A 65 -5.08 -5.47 -0.60
N LEU A 66 -5.88 -5.65 -1.66
CA LEU A 66 -7.35 -5.68 -1.57
C LEU A 66 -7.87 -6.93 -0.81
N VAL A 67 -7.27 -8.09 -1.01
CA VAL A 67 -7.60 -9.31 -0.24
C VAL A 67 -7.29 -9.10 1.24
N MET A 68 -6.12 -8.57 1.54
CA MET A 68 -5.71 -8.27 2.92
C MET A 68 -6.54 -7.14 3.54
N LEU A 69 -7.07 -6.21 2.76
CA LEU A 69 -8.02 -5.18 3.22
C LEU A 69 -9.30 -5.81 3.76
N VAL A 70 -9.87 -6.79 3.05
CA VAL A 70 -11.06 -7.51 3.51
C VAL A 70 -10.76 -8.24 4.83
N ARG A 71 -9.59 -8.89 4.93
CA ARG A 71 -9.15 -9.58 6.15
C ARG A 71 -8.97 -8.62 7.33
N GLY A 72 -8.22 -7.52 7.13
CA GLY A 72 -7.97 -6.54 8.17
C GLY A 72 -9.23 -5.74 8.56
N PHE A 73 -10.15 -5.53 7.62
CA PHE A 73 -11.45 -4.91 7.91
C PHE A 73 -12.35 -5.83 8.74
N ALA A 74 -12.31 -7.16 8.53
CA ALA A 74 -13.04 -8.10 9.37
C ALA A 74 -12.63 -7.96 10.85
N ASP A 75 -11.32 -7.83 11.13
CA ASP A 75 -10.83 -7.57 12.49
C ASP A 75 -11.35 -6.21 13.02
N ALA A 76 -11.35 -5.16 12.19
CA ALA A 76 -11.81 -3.84 12.58
C ALA A 76 -13.29 -3.80 12.98
N ILE A 77 -14.17 -4.41 12.15
CA ILE A 77 -15.62 -4.43 12.45
C ILE A 77 -15.92 -5.27 13.69
N MET A 78 -15.19 -6.37 13.91
CA MET A 78 -15.31 -7.18 15.12
C MET A 78 -14.92 -6.38 16.37
N MET A 79 -13.82 -5.62 16.31
CA MET A 79 -13.41 -4.76 17.44
C MET A 79 -14.44 -3.67 17.71
N ARG A 80 -14.98 -3.03 16.67
CA ARG A 80 -16.02 -1.98 16.85
C ARG A 80 -17.32 -2.53 17.41
N ALA A 81 -17.75 -3.71 16.95
CA ALA A 81 -18.90 -4.40 17.53
C ALA A 81 -18.66 -4.72 19.02
N GLN A 82 -17.48 -5.23 19.37
CA GLN A 82 -17.11 -5.49 20.76
C GLN A 82 -17.22 -4.21 21.62
N GLN A 83 -16.61 -3.11 21.15
CA GLN A 83 -16.61 -1.84 21.88
C GLN A 83 -18.00 -1.21 22.03
N SER A 84 -18.94 -1.49 21.13
CA SER A 84 -20.32 -1.01 21.21
C SER A 84 -21.19 -1.91 22.14
N LEU A 85 -20.82 -3.17 22.33
CA LEU A 85 -21.57 -4.14 23.11
C LEU A 85 -21.01 -4.33 24.54
N ALA A 86 -19.69 -4.19 24.73
CA ALA A 86 -19.01 -4.40 26.00
C ALA A 86 -18.95 -3.11 26.83
N ILE A 87 -20.10 -2.65 27.30
CA ILE A 87 -20.23 -1.38 28.03
C ILE A 87 -20.90 -1.63 29.40
N GLY A 88 -20.35 -1.02 30.45
CA GLY A 88 -20.85 -1.16 31.81
C GLY A 88 -20.81 -2.60 32.32
N ALA A 89 -21.96 -3.20 32.61
CA ALA A 89 -22.04 -4.58 33.08
C ALA A 89 -21.85 -5.65 31.98
N SER A 90 -21.99 -5.28 30.70
CA SER A 90 -21.86 -6.22 29.57
C SER A 90 -20.39 -6.47 29.23
N GLN A 91 -19.99 -7.73 29.09
CA GLN A 91 -18.63 -8.12 28.66
C GLN A 91 -18.50 -8.19 27.13
N GLY A 92 -19.59 -7.98 26.36
CA GLY A 92 -19.60 -8.18 24.92
C GLY A 92 -19.52 -9.65 24.51
N TYR A 93 -18.89 -9.94 23.37
CA TYR A 93 -18.86 -11.28 22.78
C TYR A 93 -17.42 -11.82 22.55
N LEU A 94 -16.39 -10.98 22.58
CA LEU A 94 -15.01 -11.38 22.35
C LEU A 94 -14.27 -11.62 23.67
N PRO A 95 -13.62 -12.79 23.82
CA PRO A 95 -12.66 -13.00 24.92
C PRO A 95 -11.49 -11.97 24.84
N PRO A 96 -10.95 -11.50 25.97
CA PRO A 96 -9.87 -10.51 25.99
C PRO A 96 -8.64 -10.93 25.17
N GLU A 97 -8.22 -12.19 25.28
CA GLU A 97 -7.08 -12.70 24.52
C GLU A 97 -7.33 -12.64 23.01
N HIS A 98 -8.53 -12.99 22.56
CA HIS A 98 -8.87 -12.94 21.14
C HIS A 98 -8.97 -11.50 20.65
N TYR A 99 -9.55 -10.59 21.45
CA TYR A 99 -9.57 -9.17 21.14
C TYR A 99 -8.16 -8.61 20.92
N ASN A 100 -7.20 -8.95 21.79
CA ASN A 100 -5.82 -8.52 21.66
C ASN A 100 -5.11 -9.08 20.43
N GLN A 101 -5.43 -10.31 20.02
CA GLN A 101 -4.91 -10.89 18.78
C GLN A 101 -5.43 -10.16 17.54
N ILE A 102 -6.76 -9.94 17.41
CA ILE A 102 -7.34 -9.25 16.27
C ILE A 102 -6.95 -7.78 16.23
N PHE A 103 -6.79 -7.13 17.39
CA PHE A 103 -6.27 -5.77 17.47
C PHE A 103 -4.83 -5.69 16.91
N SER A 104 -3.96 -6.60 17.29
CA SER A 104 -2.58 -6.67 16.81
C SER A 104 -2.53 -7.03 15.32
N ALA A 105 -3.34 -8.02 14.90
CA ALA A 105 -3.44 -8.45 13.51
C ALA A 105 -3.96 -7.34 12.61
N HIS A 106 -5.03 -6.62 13.02
CA HIS A 106 -5.56 -5.48 12.28
C HIS A 106 -4.49 -4.45 11.97
N GLY A 107 -3.77 -3.96 12.99
CA GLY A 107 -2.73 -2.95 12.78
C GLY A 107 -1.61 -3.44 11.87
N THR A 108 -1.09 -4.65 12.10
CA THR A 108 -0.04 -5.26 11.30
C THR A 108 -0.47 -5.45 9.83
N ILE A 109 -1.67 -5.99 9.61
CA ILE A 109 -2.20 -6.23 8.27
C ILE A 109 -2.41 -4.92 7.52
N MET A 110 -3.04 -3.93 8.16
CA MET A 110 -3.40 -2.66 7.49
C MET A 110 -2.18 -1.86 7.05
N ILE A 111 -1.09 -1.87 7.82
CA ILE A 111 0.14 -1.15 7.45
C ILE A 111 0.97 -1.98 6.46
N PHE A 112 1.39 -3.18 6.84
CA PHE A 112 2.38 -3.95 6.08
C PHE A 112 1.81 -4.74 4.89
N PHE A 113 0.53 -5.13 4.94
CA PHE A 113 -0.07 -6.02 3.94
C PHE A 113 -1.27 -5.43 3.20
N VAL A 114 -1.68 -4.20 3.55
CA VAL A 114 -2.66 -3.42 2.78
C VAL A 114 -2.03 -2.16 2.22
N ALA A 115 -1.64 -1.21 3.07
CA ALA A 115 -1.17 0.10 2.62
C ALA A 115 0.11 -0.02 1.79
N MET A 116 1.14 -0.72 2.30
CA MET A 116 2.40 -0.93 1.58
C MET A 116 2.21 -1.63 0.23
N PRO A 117 1.54 -2.80 0.13
CA PRO A 117 1.33 -3.45 -1.16
C PRO A 117 0.53 -2.62 -2.16
N LEU A 118 -0.50 -1.90 -1.72
CA LEU A 118 -1.27 -1.05 -2.62
C LEU A 118 -0.41 0.10 -3.17
N VAL A 119 0.36 0.78 -2.33
CA VAL A 119 1.27 1.84 -2.75
C VAL A 119 2.34 1.30 -3.71
N ILE A 120 2.98 0.19 -3.37
CA ILE A 120 3.98 -0.47 -4.23
C ILE A 120 3.35 -0.93 -5.55
N GLY A 121 2.13 -1.45 -5.52
CA GLY A 121 1.40 -1.87 -6.70
C GLY A 121 1.16 -0.73 -7.69
N PHE A 122 0.71 0.43 -7.20
CA PHE A 122 0.56 1.62 -8.05
C PHE A 122 1.90 2.13 -8.58
N MET A 123 2.95 2.16 -7.77
CA MET A 123 4.29 2.53 -8.24
C MET A 123 4.77 1.57 -9.34
N ASN A 124 4.60 0.26 -9.15
CA ASN A 124 4.93 -0.74 -10.16
C ASN A 124 4.18 -0.50 -11.48
N PHE A 125 2.87 -0.31 -11.41
CA PHE A 125 2.07 -0.13 -12.62
C PHE A 125 2.38 1.17 -13.35
N VAL A 126 2.52 2.29 -12.63
CA VAL A 126 2.48 3.65 -13.21
C VAL A 126 3.88 4.22 -13.47
N VAL A 127 4.85 4.03 -12.56
CA VAL A 127 6.15 4.74 -12.64
C VAL A 127 6.89 4.46 -13.96
N PRO A 128 7.08 3.21 -14.43
CA PRO A 128 7.77 2.98 -15.69
C PRO A 128 7.03 3.58 -16.90
N LEU A 129 5.70 3.56 -16.89
CA LEU A 129 4.87 4.18 -17.93
C LEU A 129 5.04 5.71 -17.93
N GLN A 130 5.04 6.36 -16.78
CA GLN A 130 5.25 7.80 -16.66
C GLN A 130 6.67 8.23 -17.01
N LEU A 131 7.67 7.40 -16.70
CA LEU A 131 9.06 7.63 -17.09
C LEU A 131 9.32 7.37 -18.58
N GLY A 132 8.35 6.80 -19.31
CA GLY A 132 8.49 6.49 -20.72
C GLY A 132 9.45 5.35 -21.03
N VAL A 133 9.59 4.38 -20.12
CA VAL A 133 10.53 3.25 -20.22
C VAL A 133 9.81 1.93 -20.40
N ARG A 134 10.55 0.90 -20.83
CA ARG A 134 9.98 -0.43 -21.15
C ARG A 134 9.70 -1.26 -19.91
N ASP A 135 10.54 -1.19 -18.87
CA ASP A 135 10.39 -1.92 -17.63
C ASP A 135 11.15 -1.20 -16.49
N VAL A 136 11.09 -1.77 -15.29
CA VAL A 136 11.94 -1.39 -14.13
C VAL A 136 13.39 -1.82 -14.36
N ALA A 137 14.33 -1.30 -13.55
CA ALA A 137 15.76 -1.61 -13.68
C ALA A 137 16.09 -3.10 -13.47
N PHE A 138 15.36 -3.77 -12.57
CA PHE A 138 15.60 -5.16 -12.16
C PHE A 138 14.29 -5.97 -12.17
N PRO A 139 13.80 -6.44 -13.35
CA PRO A 139 12.49 -7.09 -13.47
C PRO A 139 12.36 -8.40 -12.66
N THR A 140 13.39 -9.25 -12.66
CA THR A 140 13.38 -10.47 -11.83
C THR A 140 13.38 -10.16 -10.34
N LEU A 141 14.14 -9.16 -9.90
CA LEU A 141 14.14 -8.71 -8.51
C LEU A 141 12.77 -8.19 -8.09
N ASN A 142 12.05 -7.54 -9.00
CA ASN A 142 10.68 -7.08 -8.80
C ASN A 142 9.71 -8.25 -8.55
N ASN A 143 9.81 -9.32 -9.35
CA ASN A 143 9.05 -10.55 -9.14
C ASN A 143 9.36 -11.18 -7.76
N VAL A 144 10.64 -11.31 -7.39
CA VAL A 144 11.07 -11.83 -6.08
C VAL A 144 10.52 -10.96 -4.94
N SER A 145 10.56 -9.63 -5.07
CA SER A 145 10.05 -8.69 -4.07
C SER A 145 8.58 -8.91 -3.77
N PHE A 146 7.75 -9.07 -4.80
CA PHE A 146 6.32 -9.37 -4.64
C PHE A 146 6.11 -10.69 -3.89
N TRP A 147 6.79 -11.75 -4.29
CA TRP A 147 6.59 -13.07 -3.71
C TRP A 147 7.08 -13.16 -2.26
N LEU A 148 8.12 -12.41 -1.89
CA LEU A 148 8.54 -12.28 -0.48
C LEU A 148 7.49 -11.50 0.35
N ALA A 149 6.91 -10.44 -0.19
CA ALA A 149 5.80 -9.75 0.48
C ALA A 149 4.58 -10.68 0.67
N ALA A 150 4.24 -11.48 -0.35
CA ALA A 150 3.19 -12.48 -0.29
C ALA A 150 3.48 -13.59 0.73
N SER A 151 4.75 -13.99 0.90
CA SER A 151 5.18 -14.94 1.92
C SER A 151 4.94 -14.41 3.34
N GLY A 152 5.26 -13.14 3.60
CA GLY A 152 4.95 -12.49 4.88
C GLY A 152 3.44 -12.46 5.15
N ALA A 153 2.63 -12.10 4.15
CA ALA A 153 1.17 -12.13 4.25
C ALA A 153 0.64 -13.54 4.52
N LEU A 154 1.20 -14.57 3.87
CA LEU A 154 0.87 -15.97 4.11
C LEU A 154 1.15 -16.37 5.56
N LEU A 155 2.33 -16.03 6.10
CA LEU A 155 2.71 -16.36 7.48
C LEU A 155 1.75 -15.72 8.49
N VAL A 156 1.35 -14.46 8.31
CA VAL A 156 0.34 -13.81 9.16
C VAL A 156 -0.99 -14.57 9.10
N ASN A 157 -1.43 -14.99 7.92
CA ASN A 157 -2.69 -15.72 7.77
C ASN A 157 -2.61 -17.16 8.32
N LEU A 158 -1.45 -17.81 8.26
CA LEU A 158 -1.25 -19.14 8.84
C LEU A 158 -1.49 -19.17 10.35
N SER A 159 -1.26 -18.07 11.07
CA SER A 159 -1.56 -17.96 12.50
C SER A 159 -3.05 -18.11 12.85
N LEU A 160 -3.96 -17.97 11.88
CA LEU A 160 -5.39 -18.26 12.04
C LEU A 160 -5.70 -19.75 12.11
N PHE A 161 -4.88 -20.57 11.45
CA PHE A 161 -5.10 -22.00 11.29
C PHE A 161 -4.25 -22.81 12.25
N ILE A 162 -3.04 -22.33 12.57
CA ILE A 162 -2.03 -23.05 13.33
C ILE A 162 -1.36 -22.08 14.31
N GLY A 163 -1.68 -22.19 15.57
CA GLY A 163 -1.18 -21.34 16.65
C GLY A 163 -2.08 -20.14 16.93
N GLU A 164 -1.45 -19.00 17.16
CA GLU A 164 -2.09 -17.74 17.48
C GLU A 164 -1.29 -16.58 16.88
N PHE A 165 -1.89 -15.39 16.73
CA PHE A 165 -1.15 -14.18 16.40
C PHE A 165 -0.72 -13.44 17.67
N ALA A 166 0.20 -12.46 17.52
CA ALA A 166 0.69 -11.62 18.62
C ALA A 166 -0.47 -10.89 19.34
N ARG A 167 -0.31 -10.69 20.65
CA ARG A 167 -1.24 -9.92 21.51
C ARG A 167 -0.64 -8.58 21.95
N THR A 168 0.44 -8.14 21.30
CA THR A 168 1.32 -7.05 21.72
C THR A 168 1.03 -5.70 21.04
N GLY A 169 0.01 -5.66 20.18
CA GLY A 169 -0.18 -4.55 19.23
C GLY A 169 0.78 -4.65 18.06
N TRP A 170 0.55 -3.82 17.04
CA TRP A 170 1.26 -3.88 15.74
C TRP A 170 2.74 -3.46 15.80
N LEU A 171 3.17 -2.84 16.91
CA LEU A 171 4.56 -2.40 17.10
C LEU A 171 5.38 -3.36 17.99
N GLY A 172 4.73 -4.31 18.67
CA GLY A 172 5.42 -5.37 19.40
C GLY A 172 6.33 -4.88 20.54
N PHE A 173 5.90 -3.91 21.35
CA PHE A 173 6.74 -3.31 22.39
C PHE A 173 7.15 -4.29 23.51
N PRO A 174 8.45 -4.35 23.86
CA PRO A 174 8.88 -4.93 25.14
C PRO A 174 8.32 -4.13 26.34
N PRO A 175 8.10 -4.75 27.49
CA PRO A 175 8.38 -6.17 27.82
C PRO A 175 7.32 -7.15 27.31
N LEU A 176 6.13 -6.69 26.87
CA LEU A 176 5.01 -7.57 26.50
C LEU A 176 5.38 -8.55 25.37
N SER A 177 6.24 -8.15 24.43
CA SER A 177 6.72 -9.00 23.34
C SER A 177 7.86 -9.95 23.71
N GLU A 178 8.43 -9.82 24.92
CA GLU A 178 9.48 -10.70 25.40
C GLU A 178 8.95 -12.12 25.68
N LYS A 179 9.85 -13.10 25.71
CA LYS A 179 9.49 -14.51 25.90
C LYS A 179 8.81 -14.79 27.22
N ALA A 180 9.18 -14.07 28.29
CA ALA A 180 8.60 -14.21 29.61
C ALA A 180 7.10 -13.84 29.66
N PHE A 181 6.68 -12.82 28.90
CA PHE A 181 5.30 -12.30 28.88
C PHE A 181 4.47 -12.84 27.73
N SER A 182 5.11 -13.25 26.64
CA SER A 182 4.48 -13.82 25.44
C SER A 182 5.21 -15.11 25.04
N PRO A 183 5.05 -16.22 25.81
CA PRO A 183 5.78 -17.47 25.59
C PRO A 183 5.34 -18.24 24.35
N GLY A 184 4.12 -17.98 23.83
CA GLY A 184 3.56 -18.59 22.62
C GLY A 184 4.28 -18.17 21.34
N VAL A 185 3.79 -18.69 20.22
CA VAL A 185 4.35 -18.42 18.87
C VAL A 185 3.81 -17.16 18.21
N GLY A 186 2.86 -16.48 18.85
CA GLY A 186 2.18 -15.32 18.22
C GLY A 186 3.12 -14.18 17.86
N VAL A 187 4.05 -13.82 18.78
CA VAL A 187 5.07 -12.80 18.51
C VAL A 187 6.06 -13.30 17.46
N ASP A 188 6.36 -14.59 17.43
CA ASP A 188 7.26 -15.19 16.47
C ASP A 188 6.67 -15.10 15.04
N TYR A 189 5.35 -15.32 14.85
CA TYR A 189 4.64 -15.05 13.60
C TYR A 189 4.77 -13.60 13.16
N TYR A 190 4.56 -12.66 14.07
CA TYR A 190 4.71 -11.23 13.80
C TYR A 190 6.14 -10.90 13.31
N LEU A 191 7.16 -11.31 14.05
CA LEU A 191 8.56 -11.01 13.78
C LEU A 191 9.00 -11.59 12.41
N VAL A 192 8.75 -12.87 12.19
CA VAL A 192 9.21 -13.58 10.99
C VAL A 192 8.47 -13.08 9.75
N ALA A 193 7.16 -12.86 9.83
CA ALA A 193 6.38 -12.33 8.71
C ALA A 193 6.89 -10.95 8.27
N LEU A 194 7.21 -10.06 9.21
CA LEU A 194 7.74 -8.74 8.91
C LEU A 194 9.18 -8.80 8.38
N GLN A 195 10.02 -9.68 8.88
CA GLN A 195 11.38 -9.87 8.36
C GLN A 195 11.34 -10.31 6.89
N VAL A 196 10.55 -11.33 6.55
CA VAL A 196 10.45 -11.84 5.18
C VAL A 196 9.88 -10.78 4.23
N SER A 197 8.78 -10.13 4.60
CA SER A 197 8.18 -9.07 3.77
C SER A 197 9.07 -7.83 3.68
N GLY A 198 9.79 -7.50 4.75
CA GLY A 198 10.73 -6.37 4.81
C GLY A 198 11.87 -6.48 3.82
N VAL A 199 12.44 -7.69 3.64
CA VAL A 199 13.43 -7.95 2.58
C VAL A 199 12.84 -7.62 1.20
N GLY A 200 11.64 -8.11 0.88
CA GLY A 200 10.95 -7.78 -0.38
C GLY A 200 10.77 -6.27 -0.57
N THR A 201 10.41 -5.56 0.49
CA THR A 201 10.22 -4.11 0.46
C THR A 201 11.52 -3.35 0.16
N VAL A 202 12.63 -3.73 0.79
CA VAL A 202 13.96 -3.13 0.51
C VAL A 202 14.38 -3.35 -0.94
N LEU A 203 14.19 -4.57 -1.46
CA LEU A 203 14.48 -4.88 -2.87
C LEU A 203 13.65 -4.01 -3.83
N THR A 204 12.38 -3.77 -3.51
CA THR A 204 11.52 -2.81 -4.24
C THR A 204 12.12 -1.41 -4.20
N GLY A 205 12.55 -0.93 -3.03
CA GLY A 205 13.18 0.38 -2.86
C GLY A 205 14.40 0.57 -3.77
N VAL A 206 15.32 -0.38 -3.75
CA VAL A 206 16.53 -0.39 -4.61
C VAL A 206 16.14 -0.35 -6.09
N ASN A 207 15.17 -1.16 -6.49
CA ASN A 207 14.72 -1.24 -7.87
C ASN A 207 14.15 0.10 -8.37
N PHE A 208 13.22 0.72 -7.61
CA PHE A 208 12.61 1.98 -8.03
C PHE A 208 13.56 3.17 -7.99
N VAL A 209 14.44 3.26 -7.00
CA VAL A 209 15.46 4.32 -6.98
C VAL A 209 16.36 4.20 -8.22
N THR A 210 16.81 3.00 -8.56
CA THR A 210 17.63 2.78 -9.76
C THR A 210 16.84 3.10 -11.03
N THR A 211 15.59 2.64 -11.14
CA THR A 211 14.72 2.90 -12.29
C THR A 211 14.56 4.40 -12.52
N ILE A 212 14.14 5.14 -11.49
CA ILE A 212 13.84 6.57 -11.61
C ILE A 212 15.10 7.38 -11.88
N LEU A 213 16.24 7.03 -11.29
CA LEU A 213 17.48 7.80 -11.46
C LEU A 213 18.24 7.47 -12.74
N LYS A 214 18.12 6.24 -13.29
CA LYS A 214 19.02 5.78 -14.36
C LYS A 214 18.35 5.56 -15.72
N ILE A 215 17.08 5.17 -15.79
CA ILE A 215 16.47 4.68 -17.03
C ILE A 215 15.24 5.50 -17.49
N ARG A 216 15.28 6.82 -17.35
CA ARG A 216 14.24 7.73 -17.87
C ARG A 216 14.29 7.83 -19.41
N ALA A 217 13.12 8.13 -20.00
CA ALA A 217 13.00 8.42 -21.43
C ALA A 217 13.96 9.53 -21.89
N PRO A 218 14.42 9.51 -23.17
CA PRO A 218 15.21 10.58 -23.75
C PRO A 218 14.60 11.97 -23.51
N GLY A 219 15.44 12.95 -23.13
CA GLY A 219 14.99 14.31 -22.85
C GLY A 219 14.30 14.52 -21.49
N MET A 220 13.95 13.46 -20.75
CA MET A 220 13.35 13.58 -19.41
C MET A 220 14.41 13.88 -18.35
N SER A 221 14.70 15.16 -18.15
CA SER A 221 15.47 15.63 -17.02
C SER A 221 14.65 15.50 -15.72
N TYR A 222 15.30 15.62 -14.55
CA TYR A 222 14.61 15.48 -13.26
C TYR A 222 13.39 16.40 -13.14
N LEU A 223 13.51 17.68 -13.46
CA LEU A 223 12.41 18.64 -13.39
C LEU A 223 11.41 18.55 -14.57
N ARG A 224 11.46 17.48 -15.34
CA ARG A 224 10.44 17.11 -16.34
C ARG A 224 9.71 15.83 -15.97
N MET A 225 10.05 15.18 -14.82
CA MET A 225 9.34 14.01 -14.33
C MET A 225 7.98 14.40 -13.75
N PRO A 226 6.94 13.59 -13.93
CA PRO A 226 5.67 13.75 -13.21
C PRO A 226 5.85 13.77 -11.69
N VAL A 227 4.95 14.47 -10.97
CA VAL A 227 5.05 14.57 -9.51
C VAL A 227 4.91 13.20 -8.84
N PHE A 228 4.11 12.29 -9.41
CA PHE A 228 4.02 10.93 -8.89
C PHE A 228 5.37 10.19 -8.92
N CYS A 229 6.18 10.38 -9.97
CA CYS A 229 7.55 9.83 -9.99
C CYS A 229 8.47 10.43 -8.92
N TRP A 230 8.34 11.73 -8.60
CA TRP A 230 9.06 12.36 -7.50
C TRP A 230 8.65 11.83 -6.13
N THR A 231 7.35 11.66 -5.92
CA THR A 231 6.85 11.12 -4.65
C THR A 231 7.20 9.64 -4.49
N ALA A 232 7.22 8.87 -5.58
CA ALA A 232 7.71 7.50 -5.62
C ALA A 232 9.21 7.44 -5.31
N LEU A 233 10.03 8.33 -5.88
CA LEU A 233 11.46 8.40 -5.57
C LEU A 233 11.69 8.69 -4.08
N ALA A 234 11.03 9.71 -3.53
CA ALA A 234 11.15 10.08 -2.13
C ALA A 234 10.73 8.93 -1.20
N SER A 235 9.60 8.27 -1.48
CA SER A 235 9.12 7.10 -0.73
C SER A 235 10.14 5.96 -0.76
N ASN A 236 10.72 5.65 -1.92
CA ASN A 236 11.70 4.55 -2.03
C ASN A 236 13.06 4.88 -1.40
N LEU A 237 13.47 6.16 -1.36
CA LEU A 237 14.63 6.60 -0.58
C LEU A 237 14.39 6.41 0.93
N LEU A 238 13.18 6.71 1.41
CA LEU A 238 12.79 6.43 2.80
C LEU A 238 12.80 4.93 3.09
N ILE A 239 12.29 4.09 2.18
CA ILE A 239 12.33 2.62 2.32
C ILE A 239 13.76 2.14 2.53
N ILE A 240 14.70 2.53 1.65
CA ILE A 240 16.09 2.09 1.73
C ILE A 240 16.76 2.53 3.04
N ALA A 241 16.41 3.68 3.57
CA ALA A 241 17.00 4.21 4.78
C ALA A 241 16.34 3.66 6.07
N ALA A 242 15.01 3.51 6.09
CA ALA A 242 14.25 3.16 7.30
C ALA A 242 14.09 1.64 7.52
N PHE A 243 13.83 0.85 6.48
CA PHE A 243 13.59 -0.59 6.63
C PHE A 243 14.78 -1.39 7.20
N PRO A 244 16.04 -1.06 6.92
CA PRO A 244 17.15 -1.69 7.65
C PRO A 244 17.08 -1.51 9.16
N VAL A 245 16.61 -0.36 9.66
CA VAL A 245 16.42 -0.12 11.10
C VAL A 245 15.31 -1.04 11.65
N LEU A 246 14.19 -1.17 10.91
CA LEU A 246 13.14 -2.13 11.26
C LEU A 246 13.69 -3.56 11.32
N THR A 247 14.46 -3.96 10.31
CA THR A 247 15.07 -5.29 10.24
C THR A 247 15.96 -5.56 11.46
N VAL A 248 16.78 -4.59 11.87
CA VAL A 248 17.66 -4.71 13.04
C VAL A 248 16.86 -4.87 14.31
N VAL A 249 15.90 -3.99 14.60
CA VAL A 249 15.12 -4.03 15.86
C VAL A 249 14.30 -5.32 15.99
N LEU A 250 13.75 -5.83 14.89
CA LEU A 250 13.05 -7.12 14.89
C LEU A 250 14.01 -8.29 15.08
N ALA A 251 15.22 -8.24 14.49
CA ALA A 251 16.24 -9.26 14.66
C ALA A 251 16.78 -9.29 16.11
N GLU A 252 17.00 -8.13 16.73
CA GLU A 252 17.40 -8.05 18.15
C GLU A 252 16.34 -8.66 19.06
N LEU A 253 15.05 -8.37 18.82
CA LEU A 253 13.97 -9.01 19.59
C LEU A 253 13.88 -10.52 19.32
N MET A 254 14.18 -10.98 18.09
CA MET A 254 14.30 -12.42 17.82
C MET A 254 15.46 -13.04 18.59
N LEU A 255 16.61 -12.39 18.67
CA LEU A 255 17.75 -12.87 19.46
C LEU A 255 17.42 -12.97 20.97
N ASP A 256 16.72 -11.98 21.52
CA ASP A 256 16.22 -12.03 22.90
C ASP A 256 15.29 -13.23 23.11
N ARG A 257 14.36 -13.47 22.17
CA ARG A 257 13.34 -14.54 22.29
C ARG A 257 13.87 -15.95 22.03
N TYR A 258 14.76 -16.12 21.06
CA TYR A 258 15.24 -17.45 20.61
C TYR A 258 16.51 -17.90 21.29
N LEU A 259 17.41 -16.95 21.58
CA LEU A 259 18.76 -17.26 22.08
C LEU A 259 19.03 -16.72 23.49
N GLY A 260 18.05 -16.00 24.10
CA GLY A 260 18.19 -15.48 25.47
C GLY A 260 19.18 -14.32 25.56
N PHE A 261 19.36 -13.54 24.48
CA PHE A 261 20.02 -12.25 24.56
C PHE A 261 19.15 -11.25 25.35
N HIS A 262 19.72 -10.12 25.75
CA HIS A 262 19.07 -9.13 26.59
C HIS A 262 19.22 -7.72 26.00
N PHE A 263 18.91 -7.54 24.72
CA PHE A 263 18.91 -6.20 24.07
C PHE A 263 17.87 -5.28 24.74
N PHE A 264 16.68 -5.82 25.02
CA PHE A 264 15.54 -5.05 25.49
C PHE A 264 15.07 -5.42 26.90
N THR A 265 15.50 -6.56 27.45
CA THR A 265 15.10 -7.03 28.78
C THR A 265 15.86 -6.26 29.86
N ASN A 266 15.15 -5.35 30.55
CA ASN A 266 15.75 -4.46 31.56
C ASN A 266 16.43 -5.21 32.67
N ASP A 267 15.80 -6.26 33.21
CA ASP A 267 16.35 -7.07 34.32
C ASP A 267 17.63 -7.83 33.93
N GLY A 268 17.84 -8.04 32.63
CA GLY A 268 19.06 -8.65 32.09
C GLY A 268 20.14 -7.65 31.68
N GLY A 269 19.98 -6.36 32.01
CA GLY A 269 20.89 -5.29 31.62
C GLY A 269 20.62 -4.67 30.25
N GLY A 270 19.52 -5.05 29.58
CA GLY A 270 19.05 -4.45 28.35
C GLY A 270 18.29 -3.15 28.58
N ASN A 271 17.75 -2.59 27.49
CA ASN A 271 17.02 -1.32 27.54
C ASN A 271 15.81 -1.31 26.60
N SER A 272 14.61 -1.39 27.14
CA SER A 272 13.35 -1.33 26.39
C SER A 272 13.16 0.01 25.63
N MET A 273 13.78 1.10 26.11
CA MET A 273 13.77 2.39 25.40
C MET A 273 14.59 2.35 24.10
N LEU A 274 15.57 1.47 23.97
CA LEU A 274 16.27 1.21 22.71
C LEU A 274 15.29 0.72 21.65
N TYR A 275 14.42 -0.22 22.01
CA TYR A 275 13.35 -0.67 21.09
C TYR A 275 12.45 0.46 20.65
N MET A 276 11.99 1.30 21.61
CA MET A 276 11.13 2.46 21.30
C MET A 276 11.76 3.41 20.31
N ASN A 277 13.03 3.73 20.47
CA ASN A 277 13.75 4.60 19.54
C ASN A 277 13.91 3.95 18.16
N LEU A 278 14.41 2.72 18.09
CA LEU A 278 14.65 2.06 16.81
C LEU A 278 13.36 1.82 16.02
N ILE A 279 12.30 1.33 16.67
CA ILE A 279 11.04 1.08 16.00
C ILE A 279 10.42 2.36 15.45
N TRP A 280 10.56 3.50 16.13
CA TRP A 280 10.00 4.77 15.67
C TRP A 280 10.92 5.56 14.73
N VAL A 281 12.26 5.36 14.77
CA VAL A 281 13.17 5.83 13.72
C VAL A 281 12.77 5.24 12.36
N TRP A 282 12.25 4.01 12.33
CA TRP A 282 11.57 3.47 11.15
C TRP A 282 10.14 3.97 11.04
N GLY A 283 9.35 3.94 12.12
CA GLY A 283 7.89 4.05 12.08
C GLY A 283 7.36 5.41 11.67
N HIS A 284 8.08 6.52 11.95
CA HIS A 284 7.67 7.81 11.44
C HIS A 284 7.99 7.98 9.95
N PRO A 285 9.19 7.67 9.43
CA PRO A 285 9.40 7.58 7.98
C PRO A 285 8.42 6.66 7.27
N GLU A 286 7.96 5.56 7.89
CA GLU A 286 6.96 4.66 7.31
C GLU A 286 5.66 5.40 6.96
N VAL A 287 5.14 6.28 7.81
CA VAL A 287 3.92 7.03 7.49
C VAL A 287 4.11 7.95 6.29
N TYR A 288 5.33 8.44 6.05
CA TYR A 288 5.64 9.22 4.84
C TYR A 288 5.91 8.36 3.62
N ILE A 289 6.42 7.15 3.79
CA ILE A 289 6.48 6.15 2.71
C ILE A 289 5.08 5.91 2.13
N LEU A 290 4.06 5.87 2.97
CA LEU A 290 2.68 5.67 2.57
C LEU A 290 2.04 6.91 1.95
N VAL A 291 2.22 8.09 2.57
CA VAL A 291 1.46 9.29 2.17
C VAL A 291 2.09 10.02 0.96
N LEU A 292 3.40 9.96 0.75
CA LEU A 292 4.02 10.66 -0.38
C LEU A 292 3.51 10.17 -1.74
N PRO A 293 3.46 8.86 -2.05
CA PRO A 293 2.85 8.39 -3.29
C PRO A 293 1.37 8.74 -3.41
N ALA A 294 0.63 8.77 -2.29
CA ALA A 294 -0.75 9.23 -2.25
C ALA A 294 -0.86 10.69 -2.72
N PHE A 295 0.02 11.57 -2.26
CA PHE A 295 0.11 12.95 -2.74
C PHE A 295 0.46 13.05 -4.23
N GLY A 296 1.25 12.13 -4.74
CA GLY A 296 1.52 11.98 -6.17
C GLY A 296 0.25 11.67 -6.95
N ILE A 297 -0.55 10.68 -6.50
CA ILE A 297 -1.81 10.32 -7.13
C ILE A 297 -2.76 11.53 -7.20
N TYR A 298 -2.92 12.27 -6.09
CA TYR A 298 -3.76 13.47 -6.09
C TYR A 298 -3.27 14.54 -7.06
N SER A 299 -1.96 14.69 -7.23
CA SER A 299 -1.36 15.64 -8.16
C SER A 299 -1.69 15.31 -9.62
N GLU A 300 -1.69 14.01 -9.98
CA GLU A 300 -2.10 13.57 -11.33
C GLU A 300 -3.61 13.74 -11.55
N VAL A 301 -4.42 13.38 -10.56
CA VAL A 301 -5.88 13.51 -10.61
C VAL A 301 -6.29 14.98 -10.74
N VAL A 302 -5.76 15.87 -9.92
CA VAL A 302 -6.17 17.28 -9.92
C VAL A 302 -5.84 17.96 -11.24
N SER A 303 -4.65 17.74 -11.81
CA SER A 303 -4.25 18.37 -13.07
C SER A 303 -5.09 17.86 -14.26
N THR A 304 -5.34 16.54 -14.30
CA THR A 304 -6.14 15.92 -15.36
C THR A 304 -7.58 16.39 -15.32
N PHE A 305 -8.23 16.31 -14.16
CA PHE A 305 -9.67 16.63 -14.05
C PHE A 305 -9.98 18.12 -13.93
N SER A 306 -9.01 18.97 -13.63
CA SER A 306 -9.15 20.44 -13.72
C SER A 306 -8.86 20.97 -15.13
N GLY A 307 -8.33 20.14 -16.04
CA GLY A 307 -7.93 20.53 -17.38
C GLY A 307 -6.81 21.59 -17.39
N LYS A 308 -5.96 21.61 -16.37
CA LYS A 308 -4.94 22.62 -16.10
C LYS A 308 -3.60 22.00 -15.73
N PRO A 309 -2.45 22.63 -16.09
CA PRO A 309 -1.17 22.27 -15.50
C PRO A 309 -1.20 22.35 -13.98
N LEU A 310 -0.46 21.46 -13.33
CA LEU A 310 -0.31 21.49 -11.88
C LEU A 310 0.31 22.82 -11.43
N PHE A 311 -0.41 23.59 -10.63
CA PHE A 311 0.10 24.84 -10.09
C PHE A 311 1.27 24.58 -9.16
N GLY A 312 2.36 25.35 -9.35
CA GLY A 312 3.52 25.28 -8.48
C GLY A 312 4.29 23.96 -8.56
N TYR A 313 4.44 23.35 -9.73
CA TYR A 313 5.15 22.08 -9.92
C TYR A 313 6.47 22.02 -9.13
N ARG A 314 7.34 23.04 -9.26
CA ARG A 314 8.63 23.08 -8.54
C ARG A 314 8.46 23.10 -7.04
N SER A 315 7.51 23.89 -6.51
CA SER A 315 7.24 23.92 -5.07
C SER A 315 6.66 22.59 -4.57
N MET A 316 5.91 21.86 -5.38
CA MET A 316 5.44 20.49 -5.07
C MET A 316 6.61 19.52 -4.95
N VAL A 317 7.60 19.60 -5.86
CA VAL A 317 8.81 18.76 -5.82
C VAL A 317 9.63 19.07 -4.56
N PHE A 318 9.95 20.35 -4.29
CA PHE A 318 10.74 20.74 -3.12
C PHE A 318 10.01 20.43 -1.81
N ALA A 319 8.69 20.60 -1.74
CA ALA A 319 7.90 20.21 -0.58
C ALA A 319 7.96 18.69 -0.35
N THR A 320 7.95 17.88 -1.42
CA THR A 320 8.12 16.41 -1.32
C THR A 320 9.47 16.04 -0.73
N LEU A 321 10.55 16.65 -1.22
CA LEU A 321 11.91 16.40 -0.73
C LEU A 321 12.10 16.90 0.71
N ALA A 322 11.52 18.05 1.06
CA ALA A 322 11.55 18.57 2.42
C ALA A 322 10.87 17.61 3.40
N ILE A 323 9.67 17.10 3.09
CA ILE A 323 9.00 16.09 3.91
C ILE A 323 9.87 14.84 4.05
N CYS A 324 10.46 14.36 2.96
CA CYS A 324 11.34 13.18 2.97
C CYS A 324 12.50 13.35 3.96
N ILE A 325 13.19 14.50 3.93
CA ILE A 325 14.34 14.75 4.81
C ILE A 325 13.89 14.92 6.27
N ILE A 326 12.88 15.75 6.52
CA ILE A 326 12.42 16.07 7.87
C ILE A 326 11.82 14.84 8.56
N SER A 327 11.29 13.86 7.79
CA SER A 327 10.65 12.66 8.33
C SER A 327 11.55 11.85 9.27
N PHE A 328 12.88 11.91 9.12
CA PHE A 328 13.85 11.28 10.03
C PHE A 328 14.20 12.11 11.28
N MET A 329 13.65 13.31 11.42
CA MET A 329 14.02 14.23 12.51
C MET A 329 12.93 14.36 13.58
N VAL A 330 11.88 13.53 13.54
CA VAL A 330 10.64 13.76 14.31
C VAL A 330 10.11 12.56 15.09
N TRP A 331 10.77 11.40 15.04
CA TRP A 331 10.25 10.12 15.54
C TRP A 331 9.86 10.10 17.02
N LEU A 332 10.47 10.95 17.86
CA LEU A 332 10.27 10.94 19.31
C LEU A 332 8.88 11.45 19.71
N HIS A 333 8.17 12.16 18.83
CA HIS A 333 6.80 12.58 19.12
C HIS A 333 5.83 11.39 19.32
N HIS A 334 6.20 10.19 18.92
CA HIS A 334 5.42 8.99 19.21
C HIS A 334 5.50 8.53 20.67
N PHE A 335 6.39 9.11 21.47
CA PHE A 335 6.57 8.74 22.89
C PHE A 335 7.06 9.91 23.76
N PHE A 336 6.53 11.12 23.58
CA PHE A 336 6.80 12.28 24.42
C PHE A 336 6.61 12.03 25.91
N THR A 337 5.67 11.14 26.26
CA THR A 337 5.32 10.80 27.66
C THR A 337 6.30 9.83 28.33
N MET A 338 7.37 9.40 27.65
CA MET A 338 8.28 8.36 28.18
C MET A 338 9.55 8.92 28.82
N GLY A 339 9.61 10.21 29.13
CA GLY A 339 10.65 10.76 29.99
C GLY A 339 11.91 11.25 29.30
N ALA A 340 11.85 11.64 28.01
CA ALA A 340 13.00 12.19 27.27
C ALA A 340 13.48 13.58 27.78
N GLY A 341 12.67 14.24 28.60
CA GLY A 341 12.96 15.58 29.14
C GLY A 341 12.35 16.71 28.31
N ALA A 342 12.22 17.89 28.94
CA ALA A 342 11.50 19.02 28.37
C ALA A 342 12.17 19.57 27.09
N ASP A 343 13.50 19.71 27.10
CA ASP A 343 14.26 20.28 25.99
C ASP A 343 14.21 19.37 24.75
N VAL A 344 14.38 18.08 24.95
CA VAL A 344 14.29 17.09 23.86
C VAL A 344 12.88 17.08 23.28
N ASN A 345 11.85 17.02 24.12
CA ASN A 345 10.46 17.07 23.68
C ASN A 345 10.16 18.37 22.91
N ALA A 346 10.69 19.51 23.34
CA ALA A 346 10.51 20.80 22.65
C ALA A 346 11.14 20.78 21.25
N ILE A 347 12.37 20.27 21.11
CA ILE A 347 13.07 20.16 19.81
C ILE A 347 12.27 19.27 18.86
N PHE A 348 11.89 18.07 19.28
CA PHE A 348 11.13 17.15 18.45
C PHE A 348 9.70 17.65 18.17
N GLY A 349 9.08 18.37 19.08
CA GLY A 349 7.79 19.03 18.88
C GLY A 349 7.86 20.09 17.78
N ILE A 350 8.84 21.00 17.84
CA ILE A 350 9.07 22.03 16.83
C ILE A 350 9.36 21.40 15.47
N ALA A 351 10.26 20.43 15.40
CA ALA A 351 10.60 19.71 14.17
C ALA A 351 9.36 19.05 13.55
N SER A 352 8.49 18.45 14.38
CA SER A 352 7.25 17.82 13.94
C SER A 352 6.24 18.83 13.37
N MET A 353 6.09 20.00 14.00
CA MET A 353 5.22 21.06 13.51
C MET A 353 5.68 21.63 12.17
N ILE A 354 7.00 21.70 11.93
CA ILE A 354 7.58 22.22 10.68
C ILE A 354 7.10 21.41 9.47
N ILE A 355 6.82 20.11 9.59
CA ILE A 355 6.29 19.28 8.50
C ILE A 355 4.93 19.80 7.97
N GLY A 356 4.16 20.49 8.81
CA GLY A 356 2.92 21.15 8.40
C GLY A 356 3.12 22.18 7.28
N VAL A 357 4.29 22.83 7.21
CA VAL A 357 4.56 23.87 6.20
C VAL A 357 4.63 23.29 4.78
N PRO A 358 5.51 22.34 4.44
CA PRO A 358 5.54 21.75 3.10
C PRO A 358 4.26 21.02 2.75
N THR A 359 3.56 20.43 3.73
CA THR A 359 2.25 19.80 3.52
C THR A 359 1.21 20.85 3.15
N GLY A 360 1.17 22.00 3.83
CA GLY A 360 0.31 23.13 3.51
C GLY A 360 0.55 23.67 2.09
N VAL A 361 1.82 23.79 1.67
CA VAL A 361 2.18 24.17 0.29
C VAL A 361 1.50 23.26 -0.73
N LYS A 362 1.49 21.94 -0.48
CA LYS A 362 0.82 20.98 -1.37
C LYS A 362 -0.70 21.19 -1.44
N ILE A 363 -1.35 21.36 -0.30
CA ILE A 363 -2.81 21.61 -0.25
C ILE A 363 -3.16 22.86 -1.04
N TYR A 364 -2.45 23.98 -0.83
CA TYR A 364 -2.69 25.21 -1.59
C TYR A 364 -2.44 25.06 -3.08
N ASN A 365 -1.40 24.34 -3.49
CA ASN A 365 -1.10 24.12 -4.89
C ASN A 365 -2.21 23.30 -5.59
N TRP A 366 -2.79 22.29 -4.91
CA TRP A 366 -3.95 21.57 -5.45
C TRP A 366 -5.19 22.46 -5.56
N LEU A 367 -5.47 23.29 -4.55
CA LEU A 367 -6.57 24.26 -4.61
C LEU A 367 -6.38 25.26 -5.75
N PHE A 368 -5.17 25.82 -5.93
CA PHE A 368 -4.86 26.73 -7.04
C PHE A 368 -4.87 26.03 -8.39
N THR A 369 -4.62 24.71 -8.46
CA THR A 369 -4.80 23.95 -9.69
C THR A 369 -6.29 23.85 -10.06
N MET A 370 -7.18 23.66 -9.09
CA MET A 370 -8.62 23.64 -9.31
C MET A 370 -9.18 25.05 -9.64
N TYR A 371 -8.65 26.08 -8.99
CA TYR A 371 -9.07 27.46 -9.18
C TYR A 371 -8.88 27.93 -10.63
N GLY A 372 -9.97 28.40 -11.27
CA GLY A 372 -9.98 28.79 -12.68
C GLY A 372 -9.84 27.62 -13.67
N GLY A 373 -9.91 26.38 -13.22
CA GLY A 373 -9.96 25.17 -14.05
C GLY A 373 -11.41 24.75 -14.39
N ARG A 374 -11.54 23.85 -15.35
CA ARG A 374 -12.82 23.21 -15.70
C ARG A 374 -12.92 21.86 -14.99
N VAL A 375 -13.24 21.89 -13.70
CA VAL A 375 -13.25 20.67 -12.86
C VAL A 375 -14.38 19.73 -13.33
N ARG A 376 -13.98 18.50 -13.73
CA ARG A 376 -14.91 17.43 -14.10
C ARG A 376 -15.14 16.52 -12.90
N PHE A 377 -16.36 16.45 -12.38
CA PHE A 377 -16.74 15.70 -11.19
C PHE A 377 -16.92 14.20 -11.50
N ASN A 378 -15.81 13.51 -11.79
CA ASN A 378 -15.71 12.06 -11.86
C ASN A 378 -15.25 11.48 -10.51
N VAL A 379 -15.41 10.17 -10.31
CA VAL A 379 -15.10 9.49 -9.04
C VAL A 379 -13.72 9.84 -8.48
N PRO A 380 -12.62 9.93 -9.25
CA PRO A 380 -11.33 10.34 -8.70
C PRO A 380 -11.33 11.72 -8.03
N VAL A 381 -12.14 12.65 -8.54
CA VAL A 381 -12.27 14.01 -7.97
C VAL A 381 -13.07 14.00 -6.67
N TYR A 382 -14.07 13.13 -6.54
CA TYR A 382 -14.76 12.96 -5.26
C TYR A 382 -13.79 12.55 -4.16
N TYR A 383 -12.90 11.58 -4.43
CA TYR A 383 -11.86 11.18 -3.49
C TYR A 383 -10.85 12.28 -3.21
N LEU A 384 -10.45 13.08 -4.21
CA LEU A 384 -9.58 14.24 -4.03
C LEU A 384 -10.21 15.29 -3.09
N ILE A 385 -11.49 15.62 -3.28
CA ILE A 385 -12.20 16.56 -2.42
C ILE A 385 -12.38 15.96 -1.02
N GLY A 386 -12.79 14.70 -0.94
CA GLY A 386 -12.89 13.95 0.31
C GLY A 386 -11.57 13.96 1.09
N PHE A 387 -10.46 13.74 0.40
CA PHE A 387 -9.13 13.88 0.97
C PHE A 387 -8.88 15.29 1.51
N MET A 388 -9.12 16.33 0.73
CA MET A 388 -8.87 17.71 1.19
C MET A 388 -9.65 18.05 2.46
N LEU A 389 -10.91 17.62 2.54
CA LEU A 389 -11.75 17.86 3.72
C LEU A 389 -11.28 17.04 4.93
N THR A 390 -10.94 15.78 4.72
CA THR A 390 -10.59 14.85 5.80
C THR A 390 -9.15 15.03 6.27
N PHE A 391 -8.20 15.10 5.34
CA PHE A 391 -6.77 15.15 5.66
C PHE A 391 -6.37 16.48 6.31
N VAL A 392 -7.03 17.61 5.99
CA VAL A 392 -6.77 18.89 6.67
C VAL A 392 -7.09 18.78 8.15
N VAL A 393 -8.21 18.14 8.53
CA VAL A 393 -8.54 17.87 9.94
C VAL A 393 -7.48 16.95 10.57
N GLY A 394 -7.08 15.90 9.86
CA GLY A 394 -6.00 15.01 10.28
C GLY A 394 -4.67 15.74 10.49
N GLY A 395 -4.30 16.62 9.58
CA GLY A 395 -3.07 17.43 9.69
C GLY A 395 -3.11 18.40 10.88
N LEU A 396 -4.22 19.10 11.09
CA LEU A 396 -4.40 19.99 12.24
C LEU A 396 -4.32 19.26 13.57
N THR A 397 -4.96 18.08 13.67
CA THR A 397 -4.87 17.24 14.88
C THR A 397 -3.49 16.63 15.06
N GLY A 398 -2.72 16.42 13.99
CA GLY A 398 -1.31 16.05 14.03
C GLY A 398 -0.43 17.17 14.60
N VAL A 399 -0.67 18.41 14.19
CA VAL A 399 0.01 19.58 14.78
C VAL A 399 -0.30 19.70 16.27
N LEU A 400 -1.54 19.44 16.69
CA LEU A 400 -1.91 19.41 18.12
C LEU A 400 -1.11 18.33 18.88
N LEU A 401 -1.01 17.12 18.34
CA LEU A 401 -0.22 16.03 18.93
C LEU A 401 1.29 16.29 18.93
N ALA A 402 1.77 17.15 18.03
CA ALA A 402 3.17 17.57 17.99
C ALA A 402 3.54 18.59 19.11
N ILE A 403 2.55 19.13 19.82
CA ILE A 403 2.72 20.03 20.96
C ILE A 403 2.81 19.17 22.23
N PRO A 404 3.99 19.00 22.89
CA PRO A 404 4.13 18.07 24.00
C PRO A 404 3.09 18.22 25.12
N PRO A 405 2.78 19.43 25.63
CA PRO A 405 1.74 19.58 26.66
C PRO A 405 0.36 19.08 26.23
N VAL A 406 0.00 19.22 24.96
CA VAL A 406 -1.28 18.68 24.42
C VAL A 406 -1.21 17.17 24.33
N ASP A 407 -0.09 16.63 23.83
CA ASP A 407 0.09 15.19 23.72
C ASP A 407 0.01 14.49 25.09
N PHE A 408 0.56 15.09 26.16
CA PHE A 408 0.44 14.55 27.51
C PHE A 408 -1.01 14.34 27.96
N VAL A 409 -1.96 15.12 27.44
CA VAL A 409 -3.41 14.95 27.75
C VAL A 409 -4.06 13.86 26.91
N VAL A 410 -3.70 13.77 25.63
CA VAL A 410 -4.40 12.89 24.66
C VAL A 410 -3.58 11.70 24.18
N HIS A 411 -2.35 11.54 24.72
CA HIS A 411 -1.46 10.43 24.37
C HIS A 411 -2.11 9.07 24.65
N ASN A 412 -1.99 8.13 23.70
CA ASN A 412 -2.59 6.79 23.79
C ASN A 412 -4.11 6.79 24.09
N SER A 413 -4.82 7.88 23.79
CA SER A 413 -6.29 7.96 23.88
C SER A 413 -6.95 7.63 22.53
N LEU A 414 -8.29 7.62 22.50
CA LEU A 414 -9.07 7.49 21.27
C LEU A 414 -8.90 8.70 20.34
N PHE A 415 -8.42 9.85 20.85
CA PHE A 415 -8.03 11.00 20.02
C PHE A 415 -6.92 10.63 19.03
N LEU A 416 -5.88 9.94 19.50
CA LEU A 416 -4.80 9.45 18.65
C LEU A 416 -5.33 8.46 17.60
N VAL A 417 -6.29 7.60 17.96
CA VAL A 417 -6.92 6.66 17.01
C VAL A 417 -7.66 7.43 15.91
N ALA A 418 -8.43 8.45 16.27
CA ALA A 418 -9.10 9.32 15.31
C ALA A 418 -8.09 9.99 14.37
N HIS A 419 -7.02 10.59 14.93
CA HIS A 419 -5.97 11.28 14.17
C HIS A 419 -5.34 10.39 13.10
N PHE A 420 -4.76 9.24 13.49
CA PHE A 420 -4.03 8.45 12.50
C PHE A 420 -4.95 7.80 11.45
N HIS A 421 -6.22 7.50 11.78
CA HIS A 421 -7.18 7.08 10.76
C HIS A 421 -7.58 8.23 9.82
N GLN A 422 -7.63 9.49 10.30
CA GLN A 422 -7.83 10.66 9.44
C GLN A 422 -6.74 10.78 8.37
N VAL A 423 -5.48 10.59 8.75
CA VAL A 423 -4.38 10.71 7.80
C VAL A 423 -4.17 9.46 6.96
N ILE A 424 -4.43 8.25 7.49
CA ILE A 424 -4.31 7.00 6.73
C ILE A 424 -5.49 6.81 5.78
N ILE A 425 -6.75 6.85 6.26
CA ILE A 425 -7.91 6.59 5.41
C ILE A 425 -8.16 7.81 4.52
N GLY A 426 -8.29 9.00 5.12
CA GLY A 426 -8.52 10.24 4.37
C GLY A 426 -7.35 10.59 3.45
N GLY A 427 -6.12 10.39 3.89
CA GLY A 427 -4.91 10.69 3.11
C GLY A 427 -4.54 9.60 2.11
N VAL A 428 -4.33 8.36 2.59
CA VAL A 428 -3.75 7.28 1.76
C VAL A 428 -4.83 6.45 1.08
N VAL A 429 -5.83 5.91 1.81
CA VAL A 429 -6.82 5.02 1.20
C VAL A 429 -7.65 5.76 0.14
N PHE A 430 -8.05 7.02 0.40
CA PHE A 430 -8.78 7.81 -0.59
C PHE A 430 -7.94 8.07 -1.85
N ALA A 431 -6.62 8.27 -1.72
CA ALA A 431 -5.73 8.36 -2.88
C ALA A 431 -5.67 7.04 -3.67
N LEU A 432 -5.55 5.92 -2.97
CA LEU A 432 -5.49 4.61 -3.60
C LEU A 432 -6.80 4.28 -4.34
N MET A 433 -7.95 4.68 -3.79
CA MET A 433 -9.26 4.54 -4.47
C MET A 433 -9.40 5.51 -5.66
N ALA A 434 -8.85 6.73 -5.54
CA ALA A 434 -8.78 7.66 -6.68
C ALA A 434 -7.90 7.06 -7.79
N GLY A 435 -6.70 6.59 -7.47
CA GLY A 435 -5.76 5.95 -8.39
C GLY A 435 -6.33 4.67 -9.01
N TYR A 436 -7.00 3.84 -8.20
CA TYR A 436 -7.72 2.65 -8.67
C TYR A 436 -8.71 3.01 -9.78
N THR A 437 -9.56 4.00 -9.56
CA THR A 437 -10.54 4.43 -10.56
C THR A 437 -9.87 5.12 -11.75
N TYR A 438 -8.82 5.92 -11.52
CA TYR A 438 -8.13 6.71 -12.53
C TYR A 438 -7.35 5.82 -13.51
N TRP A 439 -6.54 4.87 -13.02
CA TRP A 439 -5.73 3.99 -13.86
C TRP A 439 -6.39 2.65 -14.22
N PHE A 440 -7.58 2.34 -13.70
CA PHE A 440 -8.31 1.12 -14.06
C PHE A 440 -8.51 0.94 -15.57
N PRO A 441 -8.94 1.98 -16.34
CA PRO A 441 -9.06 1.86 -17.80
C PRO A 441 -7.73 1.53 -18.45
N LYS A 442 -6.63 2.10 -17.97
CA LYS A 442 -5.29 1.82 -18.47
C LYS A 442 -4.91 0.35 -18.24
N ALA A 443 -5.25 -0.21 -17.10
CA ALA A 443 -4.88 -1.58 -16.74
C ALA A 443 -5.74 -2.64 -17.46
N PHE A 444 -7.03 -2.36 -17.71
CA PHE A 444 -7.99 -3.36 -18.14
C PHE A 444 -8.73 -3.03 -19.44
N GLY A 445 -8.55 -1.84 -20.00
CA GLY A 445 -9.14 -1.44 -21.27
C GLY A 445 -10.62 -1.04 -21.22
N PHE A 446 -11.19 -0.81 -20.03
CA PHE A 446 -12.56 -0.31 -19.85
C PHE A 446 -12.70 0.48 -18.54
N THR A 447 -13.66 1.41 -18.49
CA THR A 447 -13.92 2.23 -17.31
C THR A 447 -14.83 1.51 -16.31
N LEU A 448 -14.64 1.81 -15.02
CA LEU A 448 -15.56 1.37 -13.95
C LEU A 448 -16.90 2.14 -14.04
N ASP A 449 -17.97 1.54 -13.50
CA ASP A 449 -19.26 2.22 -13.39
C ASP A 449 -19.18 3.42 -12.47
N GLU A 450 -19.49 4.59 -13.02
CA GLU A 450 -19.37 5.88 -12.34
C GLU A 450 -20.43 6.06 -11.23
N ARG A 451 -21.65 5.52 -11.41
CA ARG A 451 -22.73 5.66 -10.42
C ARG A 451 -22.43 4.83 -9.18
N LEU A 452 -22.04 3.58 -9.38
CA LEU A 452 -21.60 2.72 -8.28
C LEU A 452 -20.35 3.26 -7.62
N GLY A 453 -19.38 3.81 -8.37
CA GLY A 453 -18.19 4.45 -7.82
C GLY A 453 -18.50 5.63 -6.90
N LYS A 454 -19.48 6.47 -7.25
CA LYS A 454 -19.97 7.54 -6.37
C LYS A 454 -20.65 7.00 -5.11
N ALA A 455 -21.43 5.93 -5.23
CA ALA A 455 -22.03 5.27 -4.06
C ALA A 455 -20.97 4.71 -3.12
N VAL A 456 -19.91 4.06 -3.67
CA VAL A 456 -18.75 3.60 -2.90
C VAL A 456 -18.08 4.75 -2.17
N PHE A 457 -17.80 5.86 -2.87
CA PHE A 457 -17.20 7.05 -2.25
C PHE A 457 -18.03 7.56 -1.07
N TRP A 458 -19.34 7.71 -1.23
CA TRP A 458 -20.20 8.22 -0.16
C TRP A 458 -20.27 7.27 1.04
N CYS A 459 -20.27 5.96 0.82
CA CYS A 459 -20.17 5.00 1.92
C CYS A 459 -18.85 5.16 2.69
N TRP A 460 -17.73 5.28 1.98
CA TRP A 460 -16.44 5.51 2.62
C TRP A 460 -16.38 6.86 3.34
N PHE A 461 -16.83 7.94 2.70
CA PHE A 461 -16.72 9.29 3.26
C PHE A 461 -17.62 9.48 4.49
N ILE A 462 -18.91 9.16 4.37
CA ILE A 462 -19.85 9.29 5.49
C ILE A 462 -19.51 8.28 6.59
N GLY A 463 -19.29 7.01 6.22
CA GLY A 463 -18.95 5.97 7.17
C GLY A 463 -17.70 6.28 7.96
N PHE A 464 -16.67 6.82 7.29
CA PHE A 464 -15.44 7.26 7.92
C PHE A 464 -15.66 8.33 8.98
N HIS A 465 -16.41 9.40 8.67
CA HIS A 465 -16.65 10.48 9.63
C HIS A 465 -17.46 9.99 10.84
N LEU A 466 -18.46 9.15 10.61
CA LEU A 466 -19.23 8.53 11.71
C LEU A 466 -18.35 7.58 12.56
N ALA A 467 -17.41 6.85 11.94
CA ALA A 467 -16.57 5.90 12.65
C ALA A 467 -15.49 6.56 13.51
N PHE A 468 -14.97 7.74 13.11
CA PHE A 468 -13.78 8.31 13.74
C PHE A 468 -13.96 9.68 14.39
N MET A 469 -14.89 10.55 13.93
CA MET A 469 -15.12 11.83 14.59
C MET A 469 -15.58 11.70 16.05
N PRO A 470 -16.45 10.75 16.42
CA PRO A 470 -16.81 10.53 17.82
C PRO A 470 -15.61 10.21 18.73
N LEU A 471 -14.55 9.59 18.17
CA LEU A 471 -13.38 9.19 18.94
C LEU A 471 -12.51 10.38 19.39
N TYR A 472 -12.56 11.51 18.67
CA TYR A 472 -11.92 12.73 19.14
C TYR A 472 -12.55 13.20 20.46
N VAL A 473 -13.88 13.21 20.53
CA VAL A 473 -14.63 13.60 21.74
C VAL A 473 -14.29 12.66 22.89
N LEU A 474 -14.40 11.35 22.67
CA LEU A 474 -14.08 10.35 23.67
C LEU A 474 -12.60 10.43 24.15
N GLY A 475 -11.67 10.73 23.21
CA GLY A 475 -10.27 10.91 23.56
C GLY A 475 -10.03 12.12 24.47
N PHE A 476 -10.71 13.24 24.25
CA PHE A 476 -10.69 14.39 25.15
C PHE A 476 -11.32 14.10 26.51
N TRP A 477 -12.28 13.16 26.57
CA TRP A 477 -12.86 12.69 27.84
C TRP A 477 -12.01 11.64 28.54
N GLY A 478 -10.80 11.34 28.05
CA GLY A 478 -9.86 10.41 28.66
C GLY A 478 -10.04 8.94 28.29
N ALA A 479 -10.88 8.63 27.27
CA ALA A 479 -11.02 7.26 26.80
C ALA A 479 -9.71 6.78 26.18
N THR A 480 -9.09 5.75 26.79
CA THR A 480 -7.84 5.17 26.30
C THR A 480 -8.07 4.28 25.09
N ARG A 481 -7.08 4.16 24.22
CA ARG A 481 -7.10 3.19 23.12
C ARG A 481 -6.90 1.76 23.64
N ARG A 482 -7.25 0.77 22.82
CA ARG A 482 -7.05 -0.68 23.09
C ARG A 482 -7.97 -1.31 24.15
N MET A 483 -9.00 -0.59 24.57
CA MET A 483 -9.95 -1.13 25.55
C MET A 483 -10.89 -2.16 24.89
N GLN A 484 -10.92 -3.35 25.43
CA GLN A 484 -11.85 -4.42 25.06
C GLN A 484 -13.23 -4.24 25.72
N HIS A 485 -13.25 -3.65 26.90
CA HIS A 485 -14.44 -3.36 27.70
C HIS A 485 -14.44 -1.88 28.10
N ILE A 486 -15.59 -1.24 28.08
CA ILE A 486 -15.79 0.18 28.36
C ILE A 486 -16.53 0.32 29.69
N PRO A 487 -15.88 0.80 30.75
CA PRO A 487 -16.49 0.85 32.08
C PRO A 487 -17.55 1.94 32.20
N ASP A 488 -17.44 3.05 31.42
CA ASP A 488 -18.34 4.21 31.51
C ASP A 488 -19.50 4.10 30.50
N PRO A 489 -20.75 3.89 30.97
CA PRO A 489 -21.93 3.80 30.11
C PRO A 489 -22.25 5.09 29.34
N THR A 490 -21.76 6.25 29.77
CA THR A 490 -22.02 7.53 29.11
C THR A 490 -21.37 7.63 27.74
N TRP A 491 -20.37 6.78 27.46
CA TRP A 491 -19.68 6.72 26.16
C TRP A 491 -20.43 5.88 25.10
N ALA A 492 -21.46 5.12 25.53
CA ALA A 492 -22.21 4.24 24.64
C ALA A 492 -22.76 4.90 23.37
N PRO A 493 -23.39 6.09 23.41
CA PRO A 493 -23.92 6.72 22.19
C PRO A 493 -22.82 6.97 21.13
N TRP A 494 -21.66 7.43 21.57
CA TRP A 494 -20.52 7.73 20.69
C TRP A 494 -19.93 6.48 20.06
N LEU A 495 -19.79 5.40 20.84
CA LEU A 495 -19.28 4.11 20.35
C LEU A 495 -20.25 3.43 19.40
N ASN A 496 -21.57 3.56 19.65
CA ASN A 496 -22.60 3.05 18.74
C ASN A 496 -22.60 3.79 17.40
N VAL A 497 -22.45 5.12 17.40
CA VAL A 497 -22.26 5.90 16.16
C VAL A 497 -21.00 5.45 15.43
N ALA A 498 -19.91 5.24 16.15
CA ALA A 498 -18.66 4.76 15.54
C ALA A 498 -18.80 3.34 14.93
N PHE A 499 -19.58 2.46 15.56
CA PHE A 499 -19.88 1.13 14.99
C PHE A 499 -20.73 1.23 13.72
N VAL A 500 -21.79 2.06 13.72
CA VAL A 500 -22.59 2.31 12.51
C VAL A 500 -21.73 2.85 11.37
N GLY A 501 -20.82 3.78 11.66
CA GLY A 501 -19.86 4.29 10.69
C GLY A 501 -18.99 3.18 10.09
N ALA A 502 -18.47 2.29 10.93
CA ALA A 502 -17.68 1.14 10.47
C ALA A 502 -18.52 0.18 9.58
N ALA A 503 -19.79 -0.06 9.94
CA ALA A 503 -20.71 -0.87 9.13
C ALA A 503 -20.96 -0.25 7.74
N ILE A 504 -21.07 1.08 7.66
CA ILE A 504 -21.23 1.81 6.38
C ILE A 504 -19.95 1.69 5.54
N ILE A 505 -18.74 1.75 6.13
CA ILE A 505 -17.49 1.47 5.41
C ILE A 505 -17.51 0.04 4.87
N GLY A 506 -17.97 -0.94 5.66
CA GLY A 506 -18.14 -2.32 5.21
C GLY A 506 -19.05 -2.44 4.00
N LEU A 507 -20.17 -1.71 4.00
CA LEU A 507 -21.03 -1.61 2.81
C LEU A 507 -20.26 -1.03 1.61
N GLY A 508 -19.43 -0.02 1.82
CA GLY A 508 -18.56 0.55 0.78
C GLY A 508 -17.59 -0.49 0.17
N ILE A 509 -17.02 -1.37 0.99
CA ILE A 509 -16.16 -2.47 0.53
C ILE A 509 -16.98 -3.46 -0.34
N VAL A 510 -18.17 -3.84 0.12
CA VAL A 510 -19.07 -4.74 -0.65
C VAL A 510 -19.45 -4.09 -1.98
N LEU A 511 -19.82 -2.81 -1.96
CA LEU A 511 -20.17 -2.08 -3.19
C LEU A 511 -19.00 -1.94 -4.16
N THR A 512 -17.75 -1.89 -3.68
CA THR A 512 -16.56 -1.92 -4.54
C THR A 512 -16.50 -3.24 -5.33
N VAL A 513 -16.76 -4.37 -4.67
CA VAL A 513 -16.83 -5.67 -5.34
C VAL A 513 -17.99 -5.72 -6.34
N VAL A 514 -19.15 -5.21 -5.96
CA VAL A 514 -20.33 -5.13 -6.85
C VAL A 514 -20.02 -4.25 -8.07
N GLN A 515 -19.39 -3.09 -7.87
CA GLN A 515 -18.95 -2.19 -8.95
C GLN A 515 -18.02 -2.92 -9.92
N LEU A 516 -17.03 -3.64 -9.42
CA LEU A 516 -16.08 -4.39 -10.24
C LEU A 516 -16.80 -5.46 -11.07
N ILE A 517 -17.63 -6.30 -10.43
CA ILE A 517 -18.37 -7.36 -11.11
C ILE A 517 -19.31 -6.78 -12.18
N TYR A 518 -20.05 -5.72 -11.84
CA TYR A 518 -20.96 -5.05 -12.77
C TYR A 518 -20.20 -4.45 -13.97
N SER A 519 -19.07 -3.78 -13.70
CA SER A 519 -18.24 -3.16 -14.75
C SER A 519 -17.61 -4.22 -15.67
N ILE A 520 -17.19 -5.37 -15.15
CA ILE A 520 -16.70 -6.50 -15.96
C ILE A 520 -17.82 -7.05 -16.86
N ARG A 521 -19.05 -7.23 -16.32
CA ARG A 521 -20.19 -7.75 -17.10
C ARG A 521 -20.66 -6.79 -18.21
N THR A 522 -20.44 -5.49 -18.03
CA THR A 522 -20.86 -4.43 -18.96
C THR A 522 -19.66 -3.78 -19.67
N ARG A 523 -18.49 -4.44 -19.68
CA ARG A 523 -17.21 -3.88 -20.17
C ARG A 523 -17.26 -3.44 -21.63
N ASP A 524 -18.03 -4.12 -22.48
CA ASP A 524 -18.13 -3.78 -23.91
C ASP A 524 -18.77 -2.40 -24.13
N GLN A 525 -19.68 -1.98 -23.23
CA GLN A 525 -20.29 -0.64 -23.24
C GLN A 525 -19.38 0.45 -22.68
N ARG A 526 -18.26 0.08 -22.03
CA ARG A 526 -17.33 0.97 -21.31
C ARG A 526 -15.91 0.87 -21.81
N ARG A 527 -15.71 0.22 -22.98
CA ARG A 527 -14.38 -0.04 -23.53
C ARG A 527 -13.64 1.27 -23.81
N ASP A 528 -12.40 1.35 -23.37
CA ASP A 528 -11.49 2.41 -23.72
C ASP A 528 -10.81 2.10 -25.05
N VAL A 529 -11.27 2.74 -26.12
CA VAL A 529 -10.69 2.60 -27.45
C VAL A 529 -9.60 3.64 -27.72
N THR A 530 -9.40 4.62 -26.82
CA THR A 530 -8.51 5.76 -27.03
C THR A 530 -7.14 5.56 -26.42
N GLY A 531 -7.04 4.76 -25.35
CA GLY A 531 -5.90 4.69 -24.44
C GLY A 531 -5.78 5.91 -23.52
N ASP A 532 -6.73 6.86 -23.59
CA ASP A 532 -6.73 8.10 -22.79
C ASP A 532 -8.16 8.60 -22.53
N PRO A 533 -8.97 7.86 -21.73
CA PRO A 533 -10.38 8.21 -21.52
C PRO A 533 -10.58 9.48 -20.68
N TRP A 534 -9.52 9.96 -20.04
CA TRP A 534 -9.57 11.11 -19.13
C TRP A 534 -8.99 12.41 -19.73
N ASP A 535 -8.43 12.37 -20.93
CA ASP A 535 -7.64 13.45 -21.50
C ASP A 535 -6.42 13.79 -20.60
N GLY A 536 -5.66 12.75 -20.26
CA GLY A 536 -4.52 12.81 -19.35
C GLY A 536 -3.34 13.59 -19.88
N ARG A 537 -2.37 13.89 -19.00
CA ARG A 537 -1.26 14.81 -19.28
C ARG A 537 0.11 14.11 -19.34
N THR A 538 0.22 12.94 -18.76
CA THR A 538 1.45 12.16 -18.54
C THR A 538 1.56 10.96 -19.48
N LEU A 539 2.76 10.38 -19.61
CA LEU A 539 3.11 9.44 -20.70
C LEU A 539 2.39 8.08 -20.63
N GLU A 540 1.87 7.65 -19.47
CA GLU A 540 1.08 6.43 -19.38
C GLU A 540 -0.14 6.46 -20.31
N TRP A 541 -0.69 7.64 -20.57
CA TRP A 541 -1.82 7.83 -21.48
C TRP A 541 -1.42 7.85 -22.95
N LEU A 542 -0.11 7.82 -23.25
CA LEU A 542 0.40 7.64 -24.60
C LEU A 542 0.27 6.19 -25.07
N THR A 543 0.21 5.20 -24.19
CA THR A 543 0.12 3.77 -24.52
C THR A 543 -1.32 3.32 -24.78
N LEU A 544 -1.50 2.12 -25.35
CA LEU A 544 -2.81 1.45 -25.44
C LEU A 544 -3.35 1.11 -24.03
N SER A 545 -4.62 0.75 -23.95
CA SER A 545 -5.29 0.23 -22.77
C SER A 545 -5.83 -1.18 -23.03
N PRO A 546 -5.23 -2.26 -22.49
CA PRO A 546 -3.98 -2.31 -21.69
C PRO A 546 -2.70 -2.02 -22.51
N PRO A 547 -1.61 -1.55 -21.85
CA PRO A 547 -0.33 -1.38 -22.52
C PRO A 547 0.28 -2.72 -22.93
N PRO A 548 1.02 -2.81 -24.05
CA PRO A 548 1.77 -4.02 -24.42
C PRO A 548 2.86 -4.31 -23.39
N HIS A 549 3.42 -5.53 -23.41
CA HIS A 549 4.47 -5.94 -22.47
C HIS A 549 5.64 -4.96 -22.43
N TYR A 550 6.10 -4.52 -23.60
CA TYR A 550 7.22 -3.58 -23.75
C TYR A 550 6.84 -2.09 -23.57
N ASN A 551 5.62 -1.74 -23.16
CA ASN A 551 5.11 -0.38 -22.98
C ASN A 551 5.17 0.48 -24.24
N PHE A 552 6.36 0.80 -24.72
CA PHE A 552 6.62 1.73 -25.83
C PHE A 552 7.42 1.03 -26.94
N ALA A 553 6.83 0.94 -28.14
CA ALA A 553 7.53 0.43 -29.32
C ALA A 553 8.74 1.32 -29.68
N VAL A 554 8.58 2.64 -29.53
CA VAL A 554 9.63 3.65 -29.62
C VAL A 554 9.57 4.50 -28.37
N LEU A 555 10.70 4.66 -27.69
CA LEU A 555 10.77 5.48 -26.49
C LEU A 555 10.37 6.92 -26.81
N PRO A 556 9.49 7.54 -25.99
CA PRO A 556 9.08 8.91 -26.20
C PRO A 556 10.22 9.89 -25.92
N ASP A 557 10.37 10.92 -26.74
CA ASP A 557 11.24 12.05 -26.48
C ASP A 557 10.47 13.14 -25.71
N VAL A 558 11.06 13.66 -24.63
CA VAL A 558 10.39 14.52 -23.64
C VAL A 558 10.97 15.93 -23.69
N HIS A 559 10.14 16.91 -24.03
CA HIS A 559 10.52 18.31 -24.18
C HIS A 559 9.96 19.24 -23.09
N GLY A 560 9.06 18.77 -22.21
CA GLY A 560 8.40 19.59 -21.18
C GLY A 560 7.89 18.77 -19.99
N GLU A 561 7.36 19.46 -18.98
CA GLU A 561 6.83 18.86 -17.74
C GLU A 561 5.60 17.97 -18.02
N GLU A 562 4.76 18.34 -18.99
CA GLU A 562 3.56 17.61 -19.40
C GLU A 562 3.77 16.96 -20.78
N ALA A 563 4.64 15.96 -20.81
CA ALA A 563 5.17 15.38 -22.04
C ALA A 563 4.09 14.89 -23.01
N TYR A 564 3.05 14.21 -22.52
CA TYR A 564 1.97 13.72 -23.38
C TYR A 564 1.02 14.83 -23.81
N TRP A 565 0.69 15.77 -22.92
CA TRP A 565 -0.16 16.91 -23.23
C TRP A 565 0.46 17.77 -24.33
N THR A 566 1.73 18.14 -24.20
CA THR A 566 2.47 18.91 -25.20
C THR A 566 2.45 18.22 -26.56
N ARG A 567 2.68 16.89 -26.57
CA ARG A 567 2.64 16.08 -27.79
C ARG A 567 1.25 16.04 -28.43
N LYS A 568 0.15 15.94 -27.62
CA LYS A 568 -1.23 16.02 -28.13
C LYS A 568 -1.49 17.37 -28.84
N GLN A 569 -1.12 18.46 -28.18
CA GLN A 569 -1.34 19.82 -28.72
C GLN A 569 -0.56 20.06 -30.01
N THR A 570 0.67 19.57 -30.11
CA THR A 570 1.49 19.65 -31.32
C THR A 570 0.87 18.83 -32.43
N ALA A 571 0.43 17.59 -32.15
CA ALA A 571 -0.20 16.74 -33.17
C ALA A 571 -1.52 17.30 -33.71
N ILE A 572 -2.32 17.98 -32.87
CA ILE A 572 -3.55 18.66 -33.29
C ILE A 572 -3.24 19.87 -34.19
N LYS A 573 -2.19 20.65 -33.89
CA LYS A 573 -1.83 21.85 -34.62
C LYS A 573 -1.19 21.56 -35.97
N GLU A 574 -0.42 20.48 -36.09
CA GLU A 574 0.41 20.24 -37.27
C GLU A 574 -0.30 19.44 -38.37
N GLU A 575 -1.50 18.82 -38.10
CA GLU A 575 -2.25 17.95 -39.06
C GLU A 575 -1.36 16.97 -39.84
N LYS A 576 -0.06 16.95 -39.56
CA LYS A 576 0.93 16.18 -40.27
C LYS A 576 0.85 14.71 -39.95
N LEU A 577 0.68 13.90 -40.95
CA LEU A 577 1.01 12.48 -40.97
C LEU A 577 2.38 12.27 -40.32
N ILE A 578 2.36 11.85 -39.05
CA ILE A 578 3.58 11.46 -38.35
C ILE A 578 4.17 10.31 -39.16
N LYS A 579 5.35 10.55 -39.77
CA LYS A 579 6.11 9.53 -40.50
C LYS A 579 6.19 8.28 -39.60
N GLU A 580 5.96 7.11 -40.21
CA GLU A 580 6.09 5.86 -39.41
C GLU A 580 7.49 5.82 -38.76
N PRO A 581 7.57 5.63 -37.44
CA PRO A 581 8.88 5.53 -36.81
C PRO A 581 9.62 4.29 -37.32
N ASN A 582 10.93 4.31 -37.26
CA ASN A 582 11.73 3.14 -37.54
C ASN A 582 11.66 2.17 -36.33
N TYR A 583 10.75 1.18 -36.42
CA TYR A 583 10.62 0.15 -35.40
C TYR A 583 11.81 -0.81 -35.47
N GLN A 584 12.21 -1.34 -34.30
CA GLN A 584 13.25 -2.34 -34.15
C GLN A 584 12.73 -3.51 -33.28
N PRO A 585 13.34 -4.71 -33.41
CA PRO A 585 13.09 -5.77 -32.44
C PRO A 585 13.36 -5.28 -31.01
N ILE A 586 12.64 -5.80 -30.04
CA ILE A 586 12.73 -5.34 -28.64
C ILE A 586 13.17 -6.49 -27.75
N GLU A 587 14.26 -6.29 -27.03
CA GLU A 587 14.72 -7.20 -25.98
C GLU A 587 13.92 -6.96 -24.71
N MET A 588 13.35 -8.03 -24.14
CA MET A 588 12.55 -8.01 -22.92
C MET A 588 12.96 -9.19 -22.00
N PRO A 589 12.83 -9.04 -20.67
CA PRO A 589 13.15 -10.10 -19.74
C PRO A 589 12.22 -11.32 -19.92
N VAL A 590 12.78 -12.52 -19.74
CA VAL A 590 12.02 -13.78 -19.77
C VAL A 590 11.28 -13.98 -18.46
N ASN A 591 10.03 -14.46 -18.52
CA ASN A 591 9.29 -14.88 -17.34
C ASN A 591 10.05 -15.97 -16.58
N THR A 592 10.02 -15.91 -15.25
CA THR A 592 10.79 -16.83 -14.40
C THR A 592 10.02 -17.26 -13.15
N PRO A 593 10.05 -18.55 -12.79
CA PRO A 593 9.47 -19.04 -11.55
C PRO A 593 10.31 -18.73 -10.30
N THR A 594 11.44 -18.04 -10.44
CA THR A 594 12.39 -17.76 -9.35
C THR A 594 11.69 -17.16 -8.13
N GLY A 595 10.82 -16.16 -8.33
CA GLY A 595 10.16 -15.48 -7.21
C GLY A 595 9.24 -16.41 -6.41
N ILE A 596 8.35 -17.15 -7.05
CA ILE A 596 7.44 -18.07 -6.34
C ILE A 596 8.19 -19.21 -5.64
N ILE A 597 9.28 -19.71 -6.22
CA ILE A 597 10.08 -20.78 -5.61
C ILE A 597 10.87 -20.22 -4.41
N VAL A 598 11.47 -19.04 -4.52
CA VAL A 598 12.10 -18.35 -3.36
C VAL A 598 11.08 -18.13 -2.26
N ALA A 599 9.87 -17.69 -2.60
CA ALA A 599 8.78 -17.47 -1.64
C ALA A 599 8.34 -18.76 -0.94
N PHE A 600 8.27 -19.86 -1.66
CA PHE A 600 7.98 -21.18 -1.07
C PHE A 600 9.04 -21.53 0.00
N PHE A 601 10.31 -21.44 -0.32
CA PHE A 601 11.37 -21.74 0.63
C PHE A 601 11.47 -20.72 1.76
N ALA A 602 11.21 -19.45 1.50
CA ALA A 602 11.14 -18.40 2.53
C ALA A 602 9.97 -18.63 3.50
N SER A 603 8.79 -19.01 2.99
CA SER A 603 7.64 -19.37 3.83
C SER A 603 7.91 -20.63 4.65
N LEU A 604 8.53 -21.64 4.05
CA LEU A 604 8.93 -22.87 4.73
C LEU A 604 9.94 -22.59 5.85
N CYS A 605 10.97 -21.80 5.56
CA CYS A 605 11.95 -21.35 6.54
C CYS A 605 11.27 -20.55 7.66
N GLY A 606 10.45 -19.59 7.31
CA GLY A 606 9.73 -18.76 8.28
C GLY A 606 8.82 -19.58 9.19
N PHE A 607 8.01 -20.46 8.64
CA PHE A 607 7.18 -21.38 9.43
C PHE A 607 8.01 -22.27 10.35
N ALA A 608 9.10 -22.81 9.83
CA ALA A 608 9.98 -23.67 10.61
C ALA A 608 10.67 -22.93 11.75
N VAL A 609 11.10 -21.70 11.56
CA VAL A 609 11.66 -20.83 12.63
C VAL A 609 10.60 -20.56 13.69
N ILE A 610 9.37 -20.18 13.32
CA ILE A 610 8.27 -19.92 14.25
C ILE A 610 8.00 -21.13 15.16
N TRP A 611 8.05 -22.35 14.60
CA TRP A 611 7.75 -23.58 15.30
C TRP A 611 9.00 -24.31 15.84
N TYR A 612 10.19 -23.70 15.76
CA TYR A 612 11.46 -24.26 16.25
C TYR A 612 11.84 -25.60 15.57
N ILE A 613 11.50 -25.75 14.27
CA ILE A 613 11.84 -26.92 13.44
C ILE A 613 13.13 -26.63 12.70
N TRP A 614 14.26 -26.59 13.40
CA TRP A 614 15.54 -26.06 12.91
C TRP A 614 16.06 -26.74 11.64
N TRP A 615 15.93 -28.05 11.51
CA TRP A 615 16.35 -28.75 10.29
C TRP A 615 15.59 -28.28 9.07
N LEU A 616 14.29 -28.02 9.21
CA LEU A 616 13.44 -27.52 8.14
C LEU A 616 13.72 -26.05 7.83
N ALA A 617 14.09 -25.26 8.83
CA ALA A 617 14.53 -23.87 8.65
C ALA A 617 15.82 -23.79 7.81
N ILE A 618 16.78 -24.66 8.13
CA ILE A 618 18.04 -24.78 7.36
C ILE A 618 17.76 -25.22 5.93
N LEU A 619 16.89 -26.22 5.73
CA LEU A 619 16.49 -26.67 4.40
C LEU A 619 15.82 -25.56 3.59
N GLY A 620 14.92 -24.79 4.21
CA GLY A 620 14.29 -23.64 3.58
C GLY A 620 15.28 -22.56 3.18
N LEU A 621 16.25 -22.24 4.04
CA LEU A 621 17.30 -21.26 3.74
C LEU A 621 18.20 -21.72 2.58
N ILE A 622 18.65 -22.97 2.63
CA ILE A 622 19.49 -23.57 1.56
C ILE A 622 18.70 -23.58 0.24
N GLY A 623 17.42 -23.97 0.27
CA GLY A 623 16.56 -23.99 -0.91
C GLY A 623 16.41 -22.60 -1.54
N ALA A 624 16.11 -21.58 -0.74
CA ALA A 624 16.03 -20.21 -1.22
C ALA A 624 17.35 -19.73 -1.86
N PHE A 625 18.49 -20.01 -1.23
CA PHE A 625 19.81 -19.68 -1.78
C PHE A 625 20.11 -20.44 -3.07
N ALA A 626 19.82 -21.74 -3.11
CA ALA A 626 20.05 -22.58 -4.28
C ALA A 626 19.30 -22.09 -5.52
N ILE A 627 18.10 -21.54 -5.36
CA ILE A 627 17.32 -20.95 -6.47
C ILE A 627 17.98 -19.70 -7.02
N PHE A 628 18.57 -18.84 -6.17
CA PHE A 628 19.33 -17.69 -6.65
C PHE A 628 20.57 -18.11 -7.43
N VAL A 629 21.28 -19.12 -6.93
CA VAL A 629 22.43 -19.69 -7.64
C VAL A 629 21.99 -20.30 -8.98
N TRP A 630 20.91 -21.09 -8.99
CA TRP A 630 20.35 -21.64 -10.23
C TRP A 630 19.98 -20.55 -11.23
N TYR A 631 19.31 -19.49 -10.78
CA TYR A 631 18.95 -18.35 -11.64
C TYR A 631 20.19 -17.66 -12.22
N ALA A 632 21.22 -17.43 -11.39
CA ALA A 632 22.47 -16.79 -11.83
C ALA A 632 23.25 -17.62 -12.88
N TRP A 633 23.03 -18.94 -12.91
CA TRP A 633 23.66 -19.87 -13.87
C TRP A 633 22.87 -20.06 -15.17
N ARG A 634 21.74 -19.42 -15.33
CA ARG A 634 20.98 -19.51 -16.60
C ARG A 634 21.66 -18.65 -17.65
N ASP A 635 21.68 -19.16 -18.88
CA ASP A 635 22.24 -18.43 -20.04
C ASP A 635 21.23 -17.46 -20.66
N GLU A 636 19.92 -17.75 -20.56
CA GLU A 636 18.85 -16.97 -21.18
C GLU A 636 18.09 -16.17 -20.13
N HIS A 637 18.33 -14.86 -20.09
CA HIS A 637 17.61 -13.90 -19.24
C HIS A 637 16.67 -12.99 -20.03
N GLU A 638 16.83 -12.91 -21.35
CA GLU A 638 16.08 -12.02 -22.24
C GLU A 638 15.53 -12.79 -23.43
N HIS A 639 14.46 -12.31 -24.00
CA HIS A 639 13.90 -12.76 -25.27
C HIS A 639 13.66 -11.59 -26.19
N ILE A 640 13.71 -11.82 -27.50
CA ILE A 640 13.52 -10.80 -28.52
C ILE A 640 12.07 -10.85 -29.02
N ILE A 641 11.35 -9.73 -28.89
CA ILE A 641 10.05 -9.54 -29.55
C ILE A 641 10.31 -9.19 -31.01
N PRO A 642 9.80 -9.97 -31.98
CA PRO A 642 10.06 -9.78 -33.39
C PRO A 642 9.54 -8.44 -33.90
N LEU A 643 10.22 -7.87 -34.90
CA LEU A 643 9.86 -6.61 -35.54
C LEU A 643 8.43 -6.60 -36.08
N GLU A 644 7.99 -7.74 -36.65
CA GLU A 644 6.64 -7.92 -37.19
C GLU A 644 5.58 -7.71 -36.12
N GLU A 645 5.74 -8.30 -34.94
CA GLU A 645 4.82 -8.16 -33.82
C GLU A 645 4.79 -6.72 -33.30
N VAL A 646 5.95 -6.06 -33.19
CA VAL A 646 6.04 -4.64 -32.79
C VAL A 646 5.30 -3.74 -33.78
N ARG A 647 5.45 -4.01 -35.10
CA ARG A 647 4.77 -3.26 -36.16
C ARG A 647 3.27 -3.49 -36.16
N GLU A 648 2.81 -4.72 -36.00
CA GLU A 648 1.40 -5.06 -35.99
C GLU A 648 0.67 -4.37 -34.83
N ASN A 649 1.20 -4.46 -33.62
CA ASN A 649 0.70 -3.76 -32.45
C ASN A 649 0.68 -2.24 -32.63
N ALA A 650 1.68 -1.67 -33.28
CA ALA A 650 1.76 -0.23 -33.56
C ALA A 650 0.74 0.22 -34.62
N ARG A 651 0.51 -0.60 -35.65
CA ARG A 651 -0.49 -0.33 -36.73
C ARG A 651 -1.91 -0.41 -36.15
N GLU A 652 -2.22 -1.41 -35.33
CA GLU A 652 -3.51 -1.52 -34.68
C GLU A 652 -3.81 -0.31 -33.81
N ARG A 653 -2.84 0.13 -33.03
CA ARG A 653 -2.91 1.37 -32.24
C ARG A 653 -3.23 2.60 -33.10
N ARG A 654 -2.54 2.74 -34.22
CA ARG A 654 -2.78 3.86 -35.15
C ARG A 654 -4.18 3.83 -35.73
N ARG A 655 -4.68 2.64 -36.11
CA ARG A 655 -6.04 2.43 -36.61
C ARG A 655 -7.08 2.87 -35.58
N ILE A 656 -7.01 2.35 -34.35
CA ILE A 656 -7.94 2.67 -33.26
C ILE A 656 -7.96 4.18 -33.01
N ARG A 657 -6.79 4.82 -32.99
CA ARG A 657 -6.67 6.26 -32.75
C ARG A 657 -7.25 7.08 -33.88
N MET A 658 -7.08 6.68 -35.15
CA MET A 658 -7.65 7.35 -36.30
C MET A 658 -9.17 7.22 -36.37
N GLU A 659 -9.71 6.05 -36.05
CA GLU A 659 -11.15 5.81 -35.96
C GLU A 659 -11.79 6.71 -34.87
N HIS A 660 -11.13 6.88 -33.74
CA HIS A 660 -11.58 7.78 -32.67
C HIS A 660 -11.54 9.26 -33.09
N LEU A 661 -10.44 9.71 -33.72
CA LEU A 661 -10.33 11.08 -34.20
C LEU A 661 -11.41 11.37 -35.27
N HIS A 662 -11.73 10.40 -36.12
CA HIS A 662 -12.78 10.52 -37.13
C HIS A 662 -14.18 10.61 -36.48
N SER A 663 -14.44 9.84 -35.42
CA SER A 663 -15.70 9.92 -34.68
C SER A 663 -15.89 11.26 -33.96
N LEU A 664 -14.81 11.85 -33.42
CA LEU A 664 -14.85 13.19 -32.82
C LEU A 664 -15.09 14.30 -33.86
N SER A 665 -14.52 14.18 -35.04
CA SER A 665 -14.75 15.16 -36.12
C SER A 665 -16.17 15.12 -36.73
N GLN A 666 -16.86 13.97 -36.60
CA GLN A 666 -18.26 13.84 -37.04
C GLN A 666 -19.27 14.28 -35.97
N SER A 667 -18.85 14.41 -34.71
CA SER A 667 -19.69 14.84 -33.56
C SER A 667 -19.51 16.31 -33.18
N ALA A 668 -18.56 17.02 -33.84
CA ALA A 668 -18.34 18.46 -33.71
C ALA A 668 -18.98 19.22 -34.86
#